data_f54a0273a423131ec068074a70f1cf3d
#
_entry.id   f54a0273a423131ec068074a70f1cf3d
#
_cell.length_a   1.000
_cell.length_b   1.000
_cell.length_c   1.000
_cell.angle_alpha   90.00
_cell.angle_beta   90.00
_cell.angle_gamma   90.00
#
_symmetry.space_group_name_H-M   'P 1'
#
loop_
_entity.id
_entity.type
_entity.pdbx_description
1 polymer ?
#
loop_
_entity_poly.entity_id
_entity_poly.type
_entity_poly.pdbx_seq_one_letter_code
_entity_poly.pdbx_strand_id
1 'polypeptide(L)'
;MNISELSIRRPVLATVLTIIILLFGMIGYNTLGVREYPSVDNPIISVTCSYAGANAEVIESQITEPLEQNINGIPGIRSLTSTSQQGQCRITIEFDLSVDLETAANDVRDKVSRAQRFLPRDCDPPTVSKADADAMPILMVAIQSDSRSLLELSEIADLTVKEQLQTIPDVSSVQIWGEKRYSMRIWLDPVKMAAYGITPVDIKNTITSENVELPSGSIEGNSMELTLRTMGQMHTAQEFNNIIVKEKDGNIVRVRDIGIAELGPADLKSYMKMNGVPMVGVVVVPQPGANHIEIADAVYSRMEQIKKDLPDDVEYTYGFDNTKFIRASIDEVKNTVYEAFVLVIIIIFLFLRDWRVTLIPCIVIPVSLIGAFFVMYVAGFSINVLTMLAVVLSVGLVVDDAIVMTENIYIRIEQGMNPFKAGIEGSKEIFFAVISTTVTLVAVFLPIVFMEGTSGRLFREFSFVVAGSVIISSFAALTFTPMLATKILKRRKVQPWFYRKTEPFFEGLNNIYEKSLNAFLKARWIAIPVSIATLVAIGYLWNEIPAEMAPMEDRSQITVNTRGAEGVSYEYMRDYTEDIAMLVDSIVPDAKSVTARVSSNSGNIRISLKDIDERGYTQMQVAEKLTAAVSKKTKARSFVQQQSSFGGRRGSMPVQYVIQATSIEKLQKVLPEFLVRVHDNPTFKMADVDLKFSSPEVRVNINRDKAGSMGTSVRSVAETLQYGLSGQRMGYFYMNGKQYEIIGQVNRQQRNTPTGVKSIYIRNDQGEMVQLDNLVEFIESVAPPKLYHYNRFLSATISAGLAEGKTIGDGLDEMDKIAEEVLDDTFRTALAGDSKEFRESSSSLLFAFILALVLIYLILAAQFESFKDPFIIMLTVPLAIAGALIFMYYSDITMNIFSQIGIIMLIGLVAKNGILIVEFANQKQESGESKMEAIKSASLQRLRPILMTSVSTILGLLPLAIATGEGANQRIAMGTAVIGGMLVSTFLTMYIVPAIYSYISTEREKREE
;
A
#
# COMPACT_ATOMS: atom_id res chain seq x y z
N MET A 1 -4.14 32.02 -39.60
CA MET A 1 -4.92 32.52 -38.42
C MET A 1 -4.65 31.59 -37.28
N ASN A 2 -3.98 32.07 -36.22
CA ASN A 2 -3.64 31.25 -35.05
C ASN A 2 -4.87 31.11 -34.14
N ILE A 3 -4.88 30.10 -33.29
CA ILE A 3 -6.01 29.82 -32.38
C ILE A 3 -6.30 31.01 -31.45
N SER A 4 -5.26 31.77 -31.05
CA SER A 4 -5.40 33.00 -30.25
C SER A 4 -6.13 34.12 -31.02
N GLU A 5 -5.78 34.34 -32.29
CA GLU A 5 -6.47 35.30 -33.16
C GLU A 5 -7.94 34.91 -33.37
N LEU A 6 -8.21 33.59 -33.57
CA LEU A 6 -9.59 33.09 -33.70
C LEU A 6 -10.40 33.39 -32.43
N SER A 7 -9.83 33.18 -31.28
CA SER A 7 -10.46 33.39 -29.96
C SER A 7 -10.75 34.85 -29.70
N ILE A 8 -9.85 35.77 -30.09
CA ILE A 8 -10.03 37.21 -29.97
C ILE A 8 -11.17 37.67 -30.89
N ARG A 9 -11.24 37.12 -32.12
CA ARG A 9 -12.29 37.45 -33.10
C ARG A 9 -13.65 36.84 -32.76
N ARG A 10 -13.67 35.69 -32.04
CA ARG A 10 -14.88 34.95 -31.64
C ARG A 10 -14.91 34.72 -30.10
N PRO A 11 -15.13 35.78 -29.29
CA PRO A 11 -15.05 35.69 -27.85
C PRO A 11 -16.06 34.72 -27.24
N VAL A 12 -17.24 34.56 -27.84
CA VAL A 12 -18.24 33.60 -27.37
C VAL A 12 -17.72 32.17 -27.51
N LEU A 13 -17.03 31.84 -28.62
CA LEU A 13 -16.43 30.50 -28.79
C LEU A 13 -15.42 30.17 -27.68
N ALA A 14 -14.51 31.09 -27.38
CA ALA A 14 -13.51 30.90 -26.30
C ALA A 14 -14.17 30.68 -24.92
N THR A 15 -15.21 31.48 -24.61
CA THR A 15 -15.94 31.34 -23.34
C THR A 15 -16.72 30.03 -23.28
N VAL A 16 -17.38 29.60 -24.36
CA VAL A 16 -18.12 28.34 -24.41
C VAL A 16 -17.16 27.14 -24.22
N LEU A 17 -16.01 27.14 -24.89
CA LEU A 17 -15.01 26.08 -24.71
C LEU A 17 -14.53 26.00 -23.27
N THR A 18 -14.27 27.13 -22.60
CA THR A 18 -13.88 27.18 -21.20
C THR A 18 -14.99 26.66 -20.28
N ILE A 19 -16.24 27.02 -20.53
CA ILE A 19 -17.38 26.49 -19.74
C ILE A 19 -17.55 24.99 -19.95
N ILE A 20 -17.32 24.47 -21.16
CA ILE A 20 -17.36 23.03 -21.44
C ILE A 20 -16.29 22.29 -20.60
N ILE A 21 -15.06 22.80 -20.54
CA ILE A 21 -13.99 22.21 -19.73
C ILE A 21 -14.41 22.16 -18.25
N LEU A 22 -14.94 23.28 -17.72
CA LEU A 22 -15.42 23.33 -16.33
C LEU A 22 -16.56 22.35 -16.07
N LEU A 23 -17.53 22.25 -16.99
CA LEU A 23 -18.68 21.37 -16.85
C LEU A 23 -18.25 19.89 -16.82
N PHE A 24 -17.42 19.45 -17.77
CA PHE A 24 -16.92 18.09 -17.79
C PHE A 24 -15.98 17.79 -16.62
N GLY A 25 -15.17 18.75 -16.19
CA GLY A 25 -14.34 18.61 -15.00
C GLY A 25 -15.16 18.43 -13.72
N MET A 26 -16.27 19.17 -13.57
CA MET A 26 -17.18 19.03 -12.43
C MET A 26 -17.91 17.68 -12.43
N ILE A 27 -18.33 17.21 -13.61
CA ILE A 27 -18.90 15.86 -13.76
C ILE A 27 -17.86 14.82 -13.36
N GLY A 28 -16.62 14.93 -13.86
CA GLY A 28 -15.53 14.06 -13.50
C GLY A 28 -15.31 14.02 -11.99
N TYR A 29 -15.20 15.17 -11.32
CA TYR A 29 -15.02 15.25 -9.88
C TYR A 29 -16.10 14.49 -9.09
N ASN A 30 -17.35 14.60 -9.49
CA ASN A 30 -18.48 13.96 -8.78
C ASN A 30 -18.61 12.45 -9.04
N THR A 31 -17.96 11.94 -10.11
CA THR A 31 -18.04 10.50 -10.47
C THR A 31 -16.82 9.69 -10.09
N LEU A 32 -15.71 10.37 -9.74
CA LEU A 32 -14.47 9.69 -9.38
C LEU A 32 -14.56 9.08 -7.98
N GLY A 33 -14.15 7.81 -7.84
CA GLY A 33 -13.99 7.15 -6.55
C GLY A 33 -12.86 7.76 -5.72
N VAL A 34 -13.01 7.74 -4.38
CA VAL A 34 -12.04 8.30 -3.44
C VAL A 34 -11.33 7.19 -2.69
N ARG A 35 -9.98 7.19 -2.71
CA ARG A 35 -9.12 6.20 -2.05
C ARG A 35 -7.90 6.86 -1.41
N GLU A 36 -7.11 6.09 -0.67
CA GLU A 36 -5.84 6.58 -0.13
C GLU A 36 -4.78 6.74 -1.23
N TYR A 37 -4.55 5.68 -2.00
CA TYR A 37 -3.58 5.62 -3.10
C TYR A 37 -4.20 5.02 -4.38
N PRO A 38 -3.55 5.20 -5.54
CA PRO A 38 -3.92 4.47 -6.76
C PRO A 38 -3.92 2.96 -6.54
N SER A 39 -4.70 2.21 -7.31
CA SER A 39 -4.62 0.74 -7.31
C SER A 39 -3.29 0.29 -7.91
N VAL A 40 -2.38 -0.15 -7.04
CA VAL A 40 -1.02 -0.54 -7.42
C VAL A 40 -0.77 -2.03 -7.38
N ASP A 41 -1.80 -2.81 -7.04
CA ASP A 41 -1.62 -4.20 -6.72
C ASP A 41 -1.33 -5.08 -7.91
N ASN A 42 -0.32 -5.93 -7.75
CA ASN A 42 -0.15 -7.06 -8.61
C ASN A 42 -1.37 -7.98 -8.47
N PRO A 43 -1.85 -8.57 -9.56
CA PRO A 43 -2.88 -9.58 -9.47
C PRO A 43 -2.38 -10.75 -8.61
N ILE A 44 -2.96 -10.92 -7.43
CA ILE A 44 -2.60 -12.00 -6.49
C ILE A 44 -3.75 -12.97 -6.38
N ILE A 45 -3.45 -14.26 -6.51
CA ILE A 45 -4.40 -15.33 -6.27
C ILE A 45 -3.90 -16.20 -5.13
N SER A 46 -4.75 -16.45 -4.14
CA SER A 46 -4.44 -17.32 -3.01
C SER A 46 -5.20 -18.63 -3.12
N VAL A 47 -4.48 -19.73 -3.01
CA VAL A 47 -5.04 -21.07 -2.91
C VAL A 47 -4.84 -21.57 -1.50
N THR A 48 -5.91 -21.94 -0.81
CA THR A 48 -5.85 -22.49 0.55
C THR A 48 -6.49 -23.85 0.60
N CYS A 49 -5.85 -24.79 1.31
CA CYS A 49 -6.37 -26.13 1.54
C CYS A 49 -6.14 -26.52 3.00
N SER A 50 -7.16 -27.07 3.66
CA SER A 50 -7.08 -27.50 5.04
C SER A 50 -7.03 -29.04 5.13
N TYR A 51 -6.17 -29.55 6.00
CA TYR A 51 -6.10 -30.97 6.34
C TYR A 51 -5.83 -31.09 7.84
N ALA A 52 -6.91 -31.19 8.61
CA ALA A 52 -6.85 -31.14 10.07
C ALA A 52 -5.96 -32.24 10.63
N GLY A 53 -5.06 -31.85 11.57
CA GLY A 53 -4.14 -32.79 12.25
C GLY A 53 -2.85 -33.12 11.51
N ALA A 54 -2.73 -32.81 10.20
CA ALA A 54 -1.49 -33.03 9.45
C ALA A 54 -0.39 -32.06 9.89
N ASN A 55 0.85 -32.53 10.03
CA ASN A 55 2.02 -31.69 10.30
C ASN A 55 2.49 -30.97 9.01
N ALA A 56 3.47 -30.08 9.13
CA ALA A 56 3.95 -29.26 8.02
C ALA A 56 4.54 -30.09 6.86
N GLU A 57 5.26 -31.18 7.17
CA GLU A 57 5.86 -32.07 6.15
C GLU A 57 4.80 -32.84 5.35
N VAL A 58 3.74 -33.31 6.03
CA VAL A 58 2.61 -33.98 5.36
C VAL A 58 1.83 -33.01 4.49
N ILE A 59 1.60 -31.81 4.97
CA ILE A 59 0.96 -30.74 4.18
C ILE A 59 1.80 -30.41 2.94
N GLU A 60 3.11 -30.26 3.13
CA GLU A 60 4.03 -29.93 2.04
C GLU A 60 4.02 -31.01 0.95
N SER A 61 4.27 -32.27 1.33
CA SER A 61 4.42 -33.38 0.39
C SER A 61 3.10 -33.84 -0.26
N GLN A 62 1.98 -33.84 0.48
CA GLN A 62 0.72 -34.37 -0.01
C GLN A 62 -0.24 -33.32 -0.58
N ILE A 63 -0.07 -32.06 -0.25
CA ILE A 63 -0.98 -30.98 -0.68
C ILE A 63 -0.24 -29.89 -1.43
N THR A 64 0.79 -29.30 -0.85
CA THR A 64 1.46 -28.13 -1.42
C THR A 64 2.17 -28.46 -2.72
N GLU A 65 3.00 -29.49 -2.73
CA GLU A 65 3.77 -29.89 -3.91
C GLU A 65 2.88 -30.30 -5.09
N PRO A 66 1.84 -31.14 -4.96
CA PRO A 66 0.92 -31.46 -6.04
C PRO A 66 0.17 -30.24 -6.59
N LEU A 67 -0.22 -29.28 -5.74
CA LEU A 67 -0.87 -28.05 -6.16
C LEU A 67 0.11 -27.15 -6.93
N GLU A 68 1.31 -26.90 -6.40
CA GLU A 68 2.35 -26.11 -7.06
C GLU A 68 2.75 -26.65 -8.43
N GLN A 69 2.91 -27.98 -8.55
CA GLN A 69 3.26 -28.64 -9.81
C GLN A 69 2.23 -28.35 -10.91
N ASN A 70 0.95 -28.34 -10.56
CA ASN A 70 -0.11 -28.06 -11.52
C ASN A 70 -0.24 -26.56 -11.83
N ILE A 71 -0.05 -25.67 -10.86
CA ILE A 71 -0.21 -24.24 -10.99
C ILE A 71 0.94 -23.60 -11.78
N ASN A 72 2.16 -24.08 -11.60
CA ASN A 72 3.39 -23.47 -12.16
C ASN A 72 3.40 -23.32 -13.70
N GLY A 73 2.53 -24.02 -14.41
CA GLY A 73 2.42 -23.93 -15.87
C GLY A 73 1.51 -22.81 -16.38
N ILE A 74 1.05 -21.89 -15.54
CA ILE A 74 0.20 -20.77 -15.95
C ILE A 74 1.10 -19.61 -16.43
N PRO A 75 0.83 -19.01 -17.61
CA PRO A 75 1.60 -17.87 -18.11
C PRO A 75 1.46 -16.63 -17.24
N GLY A 76 2.50 -15.82 -17.17
CA GLY A 76 2.47 -14.53 -16.46
C GLY A 76 2.60 -14.63 -14.94
N ILE A 77 2.99 -15.77 -14.39
CA ILE A 77 3.34 -15.90 -12.96
C ILE A 77 4.67 -15.21 -12.72
N ARG A 78 4.66 -14.16 -11.88
CA ARG A 78 5.84 -13.40 -11.43
C ARG A 78 6.53 -14.05 -10.23
N SER A 79 5.74 -14.53 -9.26
CA SER A 79 6.23 -15.30 -8.12
C SER A 79 5.18 -16.25 -7.58
N LEU A 80 5.65 -17.40 -7.10
CA LEU A 80 4.82 -18.41 -6.45
C LEU A 80 5.43 -18.68 -5.08
N THR A 81 4.71 -18.35 -4.02
CA THR A 81 5.13 -18.60 -2.65
C THR A 81 4.14 -19.50 -1.95
N SER A 82 4.64 -20.45 -1.18
CA SER A 82 3.76 -21.31 -0.39
C SER A 82 4.23 -21.45 1.05
N THR A 83 3.26 -21.71 1.91
CA THR A 83 3.46 -21.99 3.31
C THR A 83 2.69 -23.24 3.69
N SER A 84 3.42 -24.24 4.15
CA SER A 84 2.90 -25.49 4.70
C SER A 84 3.04 -25.43 6.21
N GLN A 85 1.94 -25.46 6.93
CA GLN A 85 1.91 -25.45 8.40
C GLN A 85 0.94 -26.50 8.91
N GLN A 86 0.95 -26.75 10.22
CA GLN A 86 0.04 -27.74 10.81
C GLN A 86 -1.41 -27.49 10.40
N GLY A 87 -2.01 -28.45 9.70
CA GLY A 87 -3.40 -28.46 9.27
C GLY A 87 -3.75 -27.57 8.09
N GLN A 88 -2.81 -26.81 7.50
CA GLN A 88 -3.14 -25.85 6.43
C GLN A 88 -2.00 -25.66 5.43
N CYS A 89 -2.36 -25.65 4.14
CA CYS A 89 -1.55 -25.16 3.04
C CYS A 89 -2.09 -23.80 2.58
N ARG A 90 -1.17 -22.89 2.26
CA ARG A 90 -1.49 -21.62 1.57
C ARG A 90 -0.48 -21.41 0.46
N ILE A 91 -0.96 -21.23 -0.77
CA ILE A 91 -0.15 -20.88 -1.94
C ILE A 91 -0.58 -19.49 -2.38
N THR A 92 0.37 -18.59 -2.52
CA THR A 92 0.15 -17.23 -3.02
C THR A 92 0.83 -17.11 -4.37
N ILE A 93 0.07 -16.78 -5.40
CA ILE A 93 0.51 -16.65 -6.78
C ILE A 93 0.41 -15.18 -7.16
N GLU A 94 1.53 -14.56 -7.41
CA GLU A 94 1.64 -13.18 -7.89
C GLU A 94 1.82 -13.22 -9.41
N PHE A 95 0.99 -12.49 -10.13
CA PHE A 95 1.06 -12.37 -11.59
C PHE A 95 1.68 -11.06 -12.01
N ASP A 96 2.14 -11.02 -13.26
CA ASP A 96 2.58 -9.76 -13.87
C ASP A 96 1.41 -8.76 -13.97
N LEU A 97 1.74 -7.49 -13.87
CA LEU A 97 0.77 -6.40 -13.87
C LEU A 97 -0.09 -6.30 -15.14
N SER A 98 0.36 -6.90 -16.25
CA SER A 98 -0.35 -6.95 -17.53
C SER A 98 -1.42 -8.05 -17.59
N VAL A 99 -1.42 -8.97 -16.61
CA VAL A 99 -2.34 -10.12 -16.59
C VAL A 99 -3.69 -9.71 -16.03
N ASP A 100 -4.76 -10.08 -16.71
CA ASP A 100 -6.12 -9.87 -16.19
C ASP A 100 -6.42 -10.83 -15.03
N LEU A 101 -6.81 -10.28 -13.87
CA LEU A 101 -7.05 -11.02 -12.64
C LEU A 101 -8.14 -12.10 -12.80
N GLU A 102 -9.19 -11.82 -13.61
CA GLU A 102 -10.29 -12.76 -13.82
C GLU A 102 -9.82 -13.98 -14.62
N THR A 103 -9.08 -13.74 -15.70
CA THR A 103 -8.49 -14.79 -16.53
C THR A 103 -7.53 -15.64 -15.71
N ALA A 104 -6.62 -15.01 -14.96
CA ALA A 104 -5.69 -15.70 -14.07
C ALA A 104 -6.41 -16.55 -13.01
N ALA A 105 -7.47 -16.03 -12.39
CA ALA A 105 -8.23 -16.77 -11.39
C ALA A 105 -8.94 -18.01 -11.97
N ASN A 106 -9.44 -17.91 -13.20
CA ASN A 106 -10.04 -19.06 -13.89
C ASN A 106 -8.99 -20.10 -14.24
N ASP A 107 -7.81 -19.69 -14.73
CA ASP A 107 -6.71 -20.61 -15.03
C ASP A 107 -6.23 -21.33 -13.77
N VAL A 108 -6.11 -20.61 -12.63
CA VAL A 108 -5.74 -21.24 -11.36
C VAL A 108 -6.81 -22.22 -10.89
N ARG A 109 -8.12 -21.89 -10.98
CA ARG A 109 -9.21 -22.81 -10.62
C ARG A 109 -9.16 -24.10 -11.44
N ASP A 110 -8.93 -23.99 -12.75
CA ASP A 110 -8.81 -25.15 -13.64
C ASP A 110 -7.63 -26.04 -13.26
N LYS A 111 -6.49 -25.45 -12.95
CA LYS A 111 -5.29 -26.21 -12.53
C LYS A 111 -5.48 -26.85 -11.17
N VAL A 112 -6.05 -26.14 -10.20
CA VAL A 112 -6.38 -26.65 -8.86
C VAL A 112 -7.39 -27.78 -8.94
N SER A 113 -8.43 -27.67 -9.77
CA SER A 113 -9.41 -28.73 -10.00
C SER A 113 -8.75 -30.01 -10.55
N ARG A 114 -7.79 -29.90 -11.47
CA ARG A 114 -7.02 -31.04 -11.97
C ARG A 114 -6.12 -31.66 -10.90
N ALA A 115 -5.55 -30.84 -10.01
CA ALA A 115 -4.71 -31.31 -8.91
C ALA A 115 -5.50 -32.07 -7.83
N GLN A 116 -6.80 -31.77 -7.66
CA GLN A 116 -7.64 -32.30 -6.58
C GLN A 116 -7.65 -33.86 -6.55
N ARG A 117 -7.54 -34.53 -7.70
CA ARG A 117 -7.48 -36.01 -7.79
C ARG A 117 -6.23 -36.61 -7.13
N PHE A 118 -5.18 -35.82 -6.91
CA PHE A 118 -3.94 -36.28 -6.29
C PHE A 118 -3.90 -36.00 -4.78
N LEU A 119 -4.87 -35.21 -4.27
CA LEU A 119 -4.93 -34.85 -2.87
C LEU A 119 -5.55 -35.97 -2.03
N PRO A 120 -5.26 -36.05 -0.73
CA PRO A 120 -5.92 -36.95 0.21
C PRO A 120 -7.43 -36.78 0.21
N ARG A 121 -8.19 -37.88 0.33
CA ARG A 121 -9.68 -37.80 0.33
C ARG A 121 -10.26 -37.10 1.53
N ASP A 122 -9.54 -37.06 2.64
CA ASP A 122 -9.99 -36.52 3.92
C ASP A 122 -9.57 -35.03 4.10
N CYS A 123 -8.90 -34.44 3.11
CA CYS A 123 -8.64 -33.01 3.11
C CYS A 123 -9.85 -32.21 2.61
N ASP A 124 -10.01 -31.01 3.11
CA ASP A 124 -11.01 -30.09 2.56
C ASP A 124 -10.65 -29.70 1.11
N PRO A 125 -11.65 -29.50 0.22
CA PRO A 125 -11.39 -29.03 -1.13
C PRO A 125 -10.60 -27.70 -1.14
N PRO A 126 -9.57 -27.57 -2.01
CA PRO A 126 -8.83 -26.32 -2.11
C PRO A 126 -9.73 -25.18 -2.54
N THR A 127 -9.60 -24.04 -1.86
CA THR A 127 -10.34 -22.82 -2.15
C THR A 127 -9.42 -21.85 -2.88
N VAL A 128 -9.85 -21.34 -4.04
CA VAL A 128 -9.16 -20.32 -4.83
C VAL A 128 -9.84 -18.99 -4.59
N SER A 129 -9.12 -18.04 -4.03
CA SER A 129 -9.59 -16.68 -3.79
C SER A 129 -8.69 -15.68 -4.49
N LYS A 130 -9.27 -14.66 -5.08
CA LYS A 130 -8.54 -13.48 -5.51
C LYS A 130 -8.08 -12.78 -4.24
N ALA A 131 -6.79 -12.66 -4.05
CA ALA A 131 -6.22 -11.83 -3.01
C ALA A 131 -5.95 -10.47 -3.64
N ASP A 132 -6.81 -9.53 -3.35
CA ASP A 132 -6.56 -8.15 -3.65
C ASP A 132 -5.73 -7.59 -2.50
N ALA A 133 -4.58 -6.99 -2.78
CA ALA A 133 -3.81 -6.35 -1.73
C ALA A 133 -4.51 -5.06 -1.26
N ASP A 134 -5.34 -4.44 -2.13
CA ASP A 134 -6.29 -3.37 -1.76
C ASP A 134 -7.49 -3.88 -0.96
N ALA A 135 -7.76 -5.19 -0.93
CA ALA A 135 -8.78 -5.80 -0.10
C ALA A 135 -8.44 -5.76 1.42
N MET A 136 -7.71 -4.74 1.83
CA MET A 136 -7.52 -4.49 3.26
C MET A 136 -8.82 -4.02 3.89
N PRO A 137 -9.13 -4.54 5.09
CA PRO A 137 -10.28 -4.04 5.83
C PRO A 137 -10.19 -2.54 6.03
N ILE A 138 -11.24 -1.84 5.63
CA ILE A 138 -11.32 -0.38 5.78
C ILE A 138 -11.85 0.03 7.14
N LEU A 139 -12.70 -0.80 7.73
CA LEU A 139 -13.40 -0.50 8.98
C LEU A 139 -13.69 -1.77 9.76
N MET A 140 -13.61 -1.71 11.08
CA MET A 140 -14.00 -2.77 12.00
C MET A 140 -15.06 -2.27 12.98
N VAL A 141 -16.18 -2.95 13.03
CA VAL A 141 -17.21 -2.80 14.06
C VAL A 141 -16.94 -3.83 15.17
N ALA A 142 -16.59 -3.38 16.34
CA ALA A 142 -16.41 -4.20 17.53
C ALA A 142 -17.74 -4.40 18.23
N ILE A 143 -18.10 -5.65 18.52
CA ILE A 143 -19.33 -6.03 19.21
C ILE A 143 -18.94 -6.60 20.57
N GLN A 144 -19.48 -6.03 21.63
CA GLN A 144 -19.12 -6.34 23.00
C GLN A 144 -20.36 -6.51 23.88
N SER A 145 -20.24 -7.32 24.92
CA SER A 145 -21.18 -7.42 26.03
C SER A 145 -20.47 -7.94 27.27
N ASP A 146 -20.83 -7.43 28.44
CA ASP A 146 -20.30 -7.89 29.71
C ASP A 146 -21.00 -9.16 30.22
N SER A 147 -22.19 -9.48 29.68
CA SER A 147 -23.04 -10.59 30.14
C SER A 147 -23.00 -11.82 29.23
N ARG A 148 -22.68 -11.66 27.94
CA ARG A 148 -22.71 -12.72 26.92
C ARG A 148 -21.39 -13.37 26.65
N SER A 149 -21.45 -14.66 26.34
CA SER A 149 -20.30 -15.41 25.87
C SER A 149 -19.84 -14.97 24.46
N LEU A 150 -18.57 -15.20 24.12
CA LEU A 150 -18.07 -14.96 22.75
C LEU A 150 -18.79 -15.82 21.69
N LEU A 151 -19.36 -16.97 22.07
CA LEU A 151 -20.18 -17.79 21.17
C LEU A 151 -21.47 -17.06 20.77
N GLU A 152 -22.19 -16.53 21.75
CA GLU A 152 -23.44 -15.77 21.51
C GLU A 152 -23.17 -14.46 20.77
N LEU A 153 -22.09 -13.74 21.12
CA LEU A 153 -21.67 -12.54 20.39
C LEU A 153 -21.31 -12.84 18.94
N SER A 154 -20.64 -13.97 18.68
CA SER A 154 -20.31 -14.40 17.31
C SER A 154 -21.56 -14.74 16.51
N GLU A 155 -22.56 -15.37 17.12
CA GLU A 155 -23.85 -15.66 16.47
C GLU A 155 -24.59 -14.37 16.12
N ILE A 156 -24.66 -13.40 17.03
CA ILE A 156 -25.27 -12.08 16.79
C ILE A 156 -24.50 -11.35 15.68
N ALA A 157 -23.17 -11.37 15.72
CA ALA A 157 -22.34 -10.76 14.69
C ALA A 157 -22.57 -11.37 13.30
N ASP A 158 -22.71 -12.70 13.22
CA ASP A 158 -22.92 -13.40 11.94
C ASP A 158 -24.35 -13.20 11.41
N LEU A 159 -25.38 -13.39 12.27
CA LEU A 159 -26.79 -13.36 11.85
C LEU A 159 -27.35 -11.95 11.67
N THR A 160 -26.96 -11.02 12.53
CA THR A 160 -27.60 -9.68 12.57
C THR A 160 -26.75 -8.62 11.88
N VAL A 161 -25.44 -8.64 12.10
CA VAL A 161 -24.57 -7.56 11.64
C VAL A 161 -23.96 -7.86 10.26
N LYS A 162 -23.29 -8.99 10.13
CA LYS A 162 -22.59 -9.38 8.89
C LYS A 162 -23.56 -9.49 7.70
N GLU A 163 -24.70 -10.17 7.86
CA GLU A 163 -25.68 -10.35 6.78
C GLU A 163 -26.17 -9.00 6.23
N GLN A 164 -26.41 -8.01 7.11
CA GLN A 164 -26.87 -6.69 6.69
C GLN A 164 -25.73 -5.84 6.10
N LEU A 165 -24.50 -5.90 6.64
CA LEU A 165 -23.36 -5.15 6.10
C LEU A 165 -22.91 -5.70 4.76
N GLN A 166 -23.06 -7.00 4.51
CA GLN A 166 -22.67 -7.63 3.25
C GLN A 166 -23.55 -7.22 2.06
N THR A 167 -24.75 -6.67 2.33
CA THR A 167 -25.65 -6.15 1.28
C THR A 167 -25.32 -4.73 0.84
N ILE A 168 -24.35 -4.07 1.48
CA ILE A 168 -23.92 -2.72 1.08
C ILE A 168 -23.22 -2.81 -0.29
N PRO A 169 -23.58 -1.96 -1.26
CA PRO A 169 -22.90 -1.92 -2.55
C PRO A 169 -21.38 -1.74 -2.38
N ASP A 170 -20.61 -2.32 -3.29
CA ASP A 170 -19.16 -2.24 -3.34
C ASP A 170 -18.41 -2.90 -2.14
N VAL A 171 -19.11 -3.57 -1.23
CA VAL A 171 -18.51 -4.47 -0.25
C VAL A 171 -18.21 -5.80 -0.92
N SER A 172 -16.95 -6.25 -0.84
CA SER A 172 -16.50 -7.55 -1.36
C SER A 172 -16.86 -8.68 -0.39
N SER A 173 -16.54 -8.48 0.89
CA SER A 173 -16.84 -9.45 1.94
C SER A 173 -16.89 -8.80 3.31
N VAL A 174 -17.60 -9.44 4.22
CA VAL A 174 -17.60 -9.10 5.65
C VAL A 174 -17.06 -10.29 6.42
N GLN A 175 -15.97 -10.08 7.17
CA GLN A 175 -15.29 -11.09 7.96
C GLN A 175 -15.52 -10.86 9.44
N ILE A 176 -15.53 -11.93 10.22
CA ILE A 176 -15.65 -11.84 11.68
C ILE A 176 -14.31 -12.24 12.30
N TRP A 177 -13.64 -11.30 12.95
CA TRP A 177 -12.40 -11.55 13.68
C TRP A 177 -12.68 -11.86 15.13
N GLY A 178 -11.97 -12.85 15.70
CA GLY A 178 -12.25 -13.35 17.04
C GLY A 178 -13.49 -14.22 17.13
N GLU A 179 -14.05 -14.64 15.98
CA GLU A 179 -15.22 -15.49 15.89
C GLU A 179 -15.04 -16.78 16.69
N LYS A 180 -16.06 -17.11 17.47
CA LYS A 180 -16.25 -18.39 18.13
C LYS A 180 -17.47 -19.08 17.52
N ARG A 181 -17.26 -19.83 16.44
CA ARG A 181 -18.34 -20.54 15.77
C ARG A 181 -18.78 -21.73 16.62
N TYR A 182 -20.07 -21.95 16.76
CA TYR A 182 -20.61 -23.12 17.45
C TYR A 182 -20.12 -24.42 16.82
N SER A 183 -19.91 -25.42 17.67
CA SER A 183 -19.71 -26.82 17.29
C SER A 183 -20.29 -27.73 18.36
N MET A 184 -20.67 -28.93 17.99
CA MET A 184 -20.95 -30.00 18.95
C MET A 184 -19.61 -30.64 19.33
N ARG A 185 -19.14 -30.33 20.52
CA ARG A 185 -17.89 -30.90 21.09
C ARG A 185 -18.21 -32.19 21.79
N ILE A 186 -17.55 -33.28 21.42
CA ILE A 186 -17.64 -34.57 22.11
C ILE A 186 -16.29 -34.85 22.76
N TRP A 187 -16.22 -34.65 24.07
CA TRP A 187 -15.05 -34.91 24.87
C TRP A 187 -15.01 -36.37 25.27
N LEU A 188 -14.03 -37.12 24.75
CA LEU A 188 -13.90 -38.56 24.91
C LEU A 188 -13.05 -38.87 26.12
N ASP A 189 -13.44 -39.88 26.92
CA ASP A 189 -12.69 -40.43 28.03
C ASP A 189 -12.10 -41.82 27.64
N PRO A 190 -10.78 -41.90 27.33
CA PRO A 190 -10.18 -43.15 26.85
C PRO A 190 -10.24 -44.29 27.86
N VAL A 191 -10.26 -44.00 29.18
CA VAL A 191 -10.34 -45.02 30.21
C VAL A 191 -11.71 -45.67 30.24
N LYS A 192 -12.78 -44.83 30.17
CA LYS A 192 -14.16 -45.33 30.09
C LYS A 192 -14.41 -46.04 28.77
N MET A 193 -13.91 -45.51 27.66
CA MET A 193 -14.01 -46.12 26.33
C MET A 193 -13.37 -47.52 26.35
N ALA A 194 -12.21 -47.70 26.93
CA ALA A 194 -11.53 -48.97 27.05
C ALA A 194 -12.33 -49.99 27.87
N ALA A 195 -12.90 -49.56 29.00
CA ALA A 195 -13.74 -50.39 29.84
C ALA A 195 -14.97 -50.99 29.12
N TYR A 196 -15.56 -50.20 28.17
CA TYR A 196 -16.69 -50.65 27.36
C TYR A 196 -16.23 -51.26 25.99
N GLY A 197 -14.93 -51.34 25.73
CA GLY A 197 -14.38 -51.83 24.47
C GLY A 197 -14.82 -50.98 23.26
N ILE A 198 -14.71 -49.65 23.39
CA ILE A 198 -15.09 -48.63 22.36
C ILE A 198 -13.86 -47.83 21.97
N THR A 199 -13.71 -47.52 20.70
CA THR A 199 -12.60 -46.73 20.16
C THR A 199 -13.13 -45.36 19.62
N PRO A 200 -12.26 -44.35 19.42
CA PRO A 200 -12.64 -43.10 18.77
C PRO A 200 -13.24 -43.28 17.38
N VAL A 201 -12.80 -44.29 16.64
CA VAL A 201 -13.33 -44.67 15.30
C VAL A 201 -14.78 -45.13 15.38
N ASP A 202 -15.15 -45.89 16.45
CA ASP A 202 -16.51 -46.33 16.66
C ASP A 202 -17.47 -45.14 16.87
N ILE A 203 -17.01 -44.15 17.65
CA ILE A 203 -17.80 -42.91 17.87
C ILE A 203 -18.05 -42.17 16.56
N LYS A 204 -16.97 -41.98 15.74
CA LYS A 204 -17.09 -41.38 14.40
C LYS A 204 -18.11 -42.14 13.53
N ASN A 205 -18.02 -43.46 13.50
CA ASN A 205 -18.93 -44.27 12.70
C ASN A 205 -20.37 -44.21 13.20
N THR A 206 -20.55 -44.26 14.51
CA THR A 206 -21.86 -44.11 15.15
C THR A 206 -22.50 -42.75 14.84
N ILE A 207 -21.75 -41.64 14.95
CA ILE A 207 -22.26 -40.33 14.61
C ILE A 207 -22.66 -40.27 13.14
N THR A 208 -21.85 -40.84 12.26
CA THR A 208 -22.12 -40.85 10.81
C THR A 208 -23.36 -41.67 10.45
N SER A 209 -23.67 -42.76 11.22
CA SER A 209 -24.86 -43.61 10.97
C SER A 209 -26.12 -43.09 11.63
N GLU A 210 -26.01 -42.53 12.84
CA GLU A 210 -27.18 -42.13 13.65
C GLU A 210 -27.60 -40.68 13.44
N ASN A 211 -26.74 -39.82 12.92
CA ASN A 211 -27.03 -38.40 12.66
C ASN A 211 -27.09 -38.13 11.15
N VAL A 212 -28.14 -38.63 10.52
CA VAL A 212 -28.30 -38.55 9.06
C VAL A 212 -29.72 -38.27 8.67
N GLU A 213 -29.94 -37.41 7.69
CA GLU A 213 -31.26 -37.17 7.04
C GLU A 213 -31.06 -37.46 5.54
N LEU A 214 -31.78 -38.47 5.04
CA LEU A 214 -31.73 -38.86 3.64
C LEU A 214 -33.05 -38.55 2.93
N PRO A 215 -33.03 -38.10 1.67
CA PRO A 215 -34.21 -37.90 0.87
C PRO A 215 -35.01 -39.24 0.77
N SER A 216 -36.23 -39.22 1.27
CA SER A 216 -37.04 -40.44 1.37
C SER A 216 -38.12 -40.59 0.27
N GLY A 217 -38.18 -39.62 -0.66
CA GLY A 217 -39.15 -39.58 -1.75
C GLY A 217 -40.56 -39.17 -1.31
N SER A 218 -41.58 -39.71 -2.00
CA SER A 218 -43.00 -39.40 -1.74
C SER A 218 -43.90 -40.64 -1.76
N ILE A 219 -45.04 -40.56 -1.08
CA ILE A 219 -46.11 -41.52 -1.21
C ILE A 219 -47.04 -40.98 -2.29
N GLU A 220 -47.12 -41.64 -3.41
CA GLU A 220 -47.93 -41.26 -4.56
C GLU A 220 -49.35 -41.91 -4.46
N GLY A 221 -50.33 -41.13 -4.09
CA GLY A 221 -51.74 -41.55 -4.09
C GLY A 221 -52.48 -41.03 -5.32
N ASN A 222 -53.68 -41.59 -5.60
CA ASN A 222 -54.44 -41.19 -6.77
C ASN A 222 -54.94 -39.73 -6.75
N SER A 223 -55.05 -39.10 -5.58
CA SER A 223 -55.56 -37.74 -5.40
C SER A 223 -54.63 -36.85 -4.60
N MET A 224 -53.60 -37.37 -3.96
CA MET A 224 -52.68 -36.60 -3.11
C MET A 224 -51.31 -37.27 -3.13
N GLU A 225 -50.26 -36.48 -3.18
CA GLU A 225 -48.89 -36.87 -3.00
C GLU A 225 -48.34 -36.33 -1.66
N LEU A 226 -47.75 -37.18 -0.84
CA LEU A 226 -47.20 -36.85 0.45
C LEU A 226 -45.69 -37.00 0.43
N THR A 227 -44.97 -35.93 0.58
CA THR A 227 -43.51 -35.98 0.69
C THR A 227 -43.07 -36.65 2.01
N LEU A 228 -42.23 -37.65 1.92
CA LEU A 228 -41.65 -38.31 3.09
C LEU A 228 -40.41 -37.56 3.54
N ARG A 229 -40.33 -37.27 4.82
CA ARG A 229 -39.14 -36.69 5.45
C ARG A 229 -38.69 -37.55 6.61
N THR A 230 -37.48 -38.06 6.54
CA THR A 230 -36.87 -38.86 7.60
C THR A 230 -36.18 -37.94 8.59
N MET A 231 -36.67 -37.84 9.80
CA MET A 231 -36.16 -36.98 10.90
C MET A 231 -35.06 -37.74 11.65
N GLY A 232 -33.87 -37.85 11.08
CA GLY A 232 -32.74 -38.55 11.69
C GLY A 232 -31.61 -37.66 12.18
N GLN A 233 -31.73 -36.32 12.04
CA GLN A 233 -30.72 -35.39 12.54
C GLN A 233 -30.94 -35.02 13.99
N MET A 234 -29.83 -34.82 14.70
CA MET A 234 -29.83 -34.37 16.10
C MET A 234 -29.47 -32.88 16.14
N HIS A 235 -30.12 -32.13 17.04
CA HIS A 235 -30.00 -30.67 17.15
C HIS A 235 -29.44 -30.22 18.48
N THR A 236 -29.55 -31.03 19.54
CA THR A 236 -29.19 -30.66 20.92
C THR A 236 -28.09 -31.52 21.51
N ALA A 237 -27.27 -30.95 22.41
CA ALA A 237 -26.26 -31.70 23.12
C ALA A 237 -26.85 -32.90 23.91
N GLN A 238 -28.10 -32.80 24.38
CA GLN A 238 -28.77 -33.88 25.09
C GLN A 238 -29.07 -35.09 24.19
N GLU A 239 -29.47 -34.83 22.93
CA GLU A 239 -29.68 -35.91 21.92
C GLU A 239 -28.38 -36.61 21.63
N PHE A 240 -27.28 -35.87 21.40
CA PHE A 240 -25.94 -36.43 21.19
C PHE A 240 -25.45 -37.24 22.40
N ASN A 241 -25.68 -36.80 23.61
CA ASN A 241 -25.30 -37.54 24.83
C ASN A 241 -26.10 -38.88 24.96
N ASN A 242 -27.28 -38.97 24.35
CA ASN A 242 -28.13 -40.14 24.41
C ASN A 242 -27.91 -41.13 23.24
N ILE A 243 -27.04 -40.82 22.29
CA ILE A 243 -26.70 -41.73 21.21
C ILE A 243 -26.21 -43.07 21.77
N ILE A 244 -26.77 -44.16 21.28
CA ILE A 244 -26.34 -45.52 21.59
C ILE A 244 -25.11 -45.84 20.73
N VAL A 245 -23.93 -45.99 21.34
CA VAL A 245 -22.68 -46.32 20.69
C VAL A 245 -22.50 -47.82 20.54
N LYS A 246 -22.94 -48.58 21.55
CA LYS A 246 -22.79 -50.07 21.58
C LYS A 246 -23.91 -50.69 22.39
N GLU A 247 -24.39 -51.82 21.89
CA GLU A 247 -25.27 -52.70 22.60
C GLU A 247 -24.64 -54.11 22.64
N LYS A 248 -24.47 -54.64 23.84
CA LYS A 248 -23.93 -56.00 24.05
C LYS A 248 -24.61 -56.64 25.26
N ASP A 249 -25.16 -57.85 25.09
CA ASP A 249 -25.79 -58.66 26.16
C ASP A 249 -26.87 -57.91 26.96
N GLY A 250 -27.63 -57.02 26.29
CA GLY A 250 -28.68 -56.19 26.91
C GLY A 250 -28.15 -54.94 27.62
N ASN A 251 -26.86 -54.71 27.63
CA ASN A 251 -26.26 -53.49 28.20
C ASN A 251 -26.07 -52.42 27.08
N ILE A 252 -26.73 -51.28 27.22
CA ILE A 252 -26.68 -50.16 26.30
C ILE A 252 -25.64 -49.16 26.80
N VAL A 253 -24.62 -48.91 25.96
CA VAL A 253 -23.62 -47.85 26.23
C VAL A 253 -23.92 -46.63 25.37
N ARG A 254 -24.08 -45.49 26.00
CA ARG A 254 -24.38 -44.21 25.37
C ARG A 254 -23.13 -43.29 25.36
N VAL A 255 -23.15 -42.23 24.58
CA VAL A 255 -22.05 -41.22 24.54
C VAL A 255 -21.77 -40.67 25.93
N ARG A 256 -22.81 -40.38 26.73
CA ARG A 256 -22.64 -39.90 28.13
C ARG A 256 -21.90 -40.85 29.07
N ASP A 257 -21.86 -42.12 28.75
CA ASP A 257 -21.19 -43.13 29.58
C ASP A 257 -19.66 -43.16 29.32
N ILE A 258 -19.24 -42.71 28.14
CA ILE A 258 -17.86 -42.72 27.67
C ILE A 258 -17.26 -41.32 27.40
N GLY A 259 -18.05 -40.27 27.55
CA GLY A 259 -17.68 -38.90 27.29
C GLY A 259 -18.79 -37.92 27.59
N ILE A 260 -18.67 -36.70 27.08
CA ILE A 260 -19.69 -35.64 27.20
C ILE A 260 -19.77 -34.91 25.88
N ALA A 261 -20.96 -34.77 25.34
CA ALA A 261 -21.27 -33.87 24.25
C ALA A 261 -21.82 -32.54 24.80
N GLU A 262 -21.25 -31.43 24.34
CA GLU A 262 -21.66 -30.08 24.73
C GLU A 262 -21.54 -29.10 23.54
N LEU A 263 -22.29 -28.02 23.55
CA LEU A 263 -22.11 -26.92 22.63
C LEU A 263 -20.88 -26.12 23.05
N GLY A 264 -19.92 -25.96 22.15
CA GLY A 264 -18.69 -25.24 22.42
C GLY A 264 -18.10 -24.63 21.16
N PRO A 265 -16.99 -23.89 21.26
CA PRO A 265 -16.35 -23.26 20.11
C PRO A 265 -15.63 -24.28 19.22
N ALA A 266 -15.75 -24.12 17.89
CA ALA A 266 -14.99 -24.91 16.93
C ALA A 266 -13.48 -24.61 17.02
N ASP A 267 -13.10 -23.35 17.20
CA ASP A 267 -11.72 -22.93 17.46
C ASP A 267 -11.51 -22.55 18.94
N LEU A 268 -10.64 -23.28 19.60
CA LEU A 268 -10.27 -23.08 21.02
C LEU A 268 -9.11 -22.08 21.19
N LYS A 269 -8.35 -21.80 20.12
CA LYS A 269 -7.04 -21.11 20.18
C LYS A 269 -7.07 -19.70 19.60
N SER A 270 -8.20 -19.04 19.62
CA SER A 270 -8.36 -17.64 19.21
C SER A 270 -9.04 -16.83 20.30
N TYR A 271 -8.66 -15.56 20.40
CA TYR A 271 -9.22 -14.66 21.43
C TYR A 271 -9.01 -13.21 21.00
N MET A 272 -10.01 -12.36 21.31
CA MET A 272 -9.94 -10.93 21.01
C MET A 272 -10.59 -10.12 22.13
N LYS A 273 -9.90 -9.04 22.56
CA LYS A 273 -10.41 -8.06 23.52
C LYS A 273 -10.17 -6.65 23.01
N MET A 274 -11.03 -5.73 23.41
CA MET A 274 -10.81 -4.30 23.24
C MET A 274 -11.06 -3.60 24.57
N ASN A 275 -10.09 -2.79 25.02
CA ASN A 275 -10.13 -2.08 26.30
C ASN A 275 -10.43 -3.02 27.50
N GLY A 276 -9.85 -4.23 27.49
CA GLY A 276 -10.02 -5.24 28.51
C GLY A 276 -11.31 -6.09 28.41
N VAL A 277 -12.29 -5.71 27.57
CA VAL A 277 -13.56 -6.44 27.39
C VAL A 277 -13.46 -7.40 26.21
N PRO A 278 -13.89 -8.69 26.37
CA PRO A 278 -13.96 -9.62 25.25
C PRO A 278 -14.85 -9.08 24.12
N MET A 279 -14.44 -9.28 22.86
CA MET A 279 -15.13 -8.76 21.71
C MET A 279 -15.09 -9.69 20.49
N VAL A 280 -16.02 -9.42 19.57
CA VAL A 280 -16.02 -9.95 18.21
C VAL A 280 -15.95 -8.77 17.24
N GLY A 281 -15.02 -8.79 16.30
CA GLY A 281 -14.82 -7.70 15.34
C GLY A 281 -15.42 -8.04 13.97
N VAL A 282 -16.43 -7.32 13.53
CA VAL A 282 -17.00 -7.42 12.19
C VAL A 282 -16.25 -6.46 11.28
N VAL A 283 -15.58 -6.99 10.28
CA VAL A 283 -14.60 -6.28 9.45
C VAL A 283 -15.09 -6.20 8.01
N VAL A 284 -15.15 -4.98 7.47
CA VAL A 284 -15.65 -4.71 6.13
C VAL A 284 -14.48 -4.60 5.16
N VAL A 285 -14.53 -5.40 4.08
CA VAL A 285 -13.54 -5.45 3.01
C VAL A 285 -14.18 -4.91 1.73
N PRO A 286 -13.61 -3.86 1.10
CA PRO A 286 -14.16 -3.25 -0.12
C PRO A 286 -13.91 -4.12 -1.35
N GLN A 287 -14.67 -3.88 -2.41
CA GLN A 287 -14.34 -4.39 -3.74
C GLN A 287 -13.17 -3.60 -4.36
N PRO A 288 -12.39 -4.22 -5.28
CA PRO A 288 -11.39 -3.52 -6.03
C PRO A 288 -12.01 -2.30 -6.75
N GLY A 289 -11.39 -1.16 -6.60
CA GLY A 289 -11.87 0.04 -7.26
C GLY A 289 -12.98 0.83 -6.57
N ALA A 290 -13.49 0.33 -5.45
CA ALA A 290 -14.59 0.95 -4.71
C ALA A 290 -14.21 2.27 -4.02
N ASN A 291 -15.21 3.09 -3.74
CA ASN A 291 -15.07 4.30 -2.93
C ASN A 291 -15.12 3.95 -1.44
N HIS A 292 -13.97 3.96 -0.78
CA HIS A 292 -13.86 3.58 0.64
C HIS A 292 -14.67 4.48 1.56
N ILE A 293 -14.79 5.76 1.22
CA ILE A 293 -15.54 6.74 2.01
C ILE A 293 -17.04 6.47 1.95
N GLU A 294 -17.59 6.20 0.75
CA GLU A 294 -19.00 5.89 0.58
C GLU A 294 -19.40 4.58 1.29
N ILE A 295 -18.55 3.57 1.21
CA ILE A 295 -18.75 2.32 1.95
C ILE A 295 -18.81 2.58 3.45
N ALA A 296 -17.87 3.36 4.00
CA ALA A 296 -17.86 3.68 5.43
C ALA A 296 -19.11 4.43 5.85
N ASP A 297 -19.56 5.42 5.08
CA ASP A 297 -20.79 6.17 5.35
C ASP A 297 -22.04 5.27 5.29
N ALA A 298 -22.08 4.35 4.34
CA ALA A 298 -23.14 3.35 4.25
C ALA A 298 -23.11 2.40 5.46
N VAL A 299 -21.91 1.98 5.93
CA VAL A 299 -21.75 1.17 7.14
C VAL A 299 -22.24 1.93 8.37
N TYR A 300 -21.86 3.20 8.55
CA TYR A 300 -22.35 4.00 9.67
C TYR A 300 -23.87 4.10 9.67
N SER A 301 -24.45 4.43 8.53
CA SER A 301 -25.92 4.55 8.39
C SER A 301 -26.63 3.21 8.65
N ARG A 302 -26.03 2.09 8.18
CA ARG A 302 -26.57 0.75 8.39
C ARG A 302 -26.45 0.32 9.86
N MET A 303 -25.34 0.64 10.53
CA MET A 303 -25.14 0.31 11.95
C MET A 303 -26.12 1.03 12.87
N GLU A 304 -26.52 2.28 12.55
CA GLU A 304 -27.59 2.98 13.28
C GLU A 304 -28.96 2.29 13.13
N GLN A 305 -29.19 1.60 12.00
CA GLN A 305 -30.41 0.78 11.83
C GLN A 305 -30.29 -0.54 12.62
N ILE A 306 -29.16 -1.24 12.48
CA ILE A 306 -28.85 -2.50 13.15
C ILE A 306 -28.93 -2.35 14.67
N LYS A 307 -28.53 -1.19 15.21
CA LYS A 307 -28.61 -0.90 16.66
C LYS A 307 -30.01 -1.15 17.26
N LYS A 308 -31.05 -0.98 16.46
CA LYS A 308 -32.46 -1.22 16.92
C LYS A 308 -32.77 -2.70 16.99
N ASP A 309 -32.04 -3.53 16.27
CA ASP A 309 -32.24 -4.99 16.22
C ASP A 309 -31.27 -5.71 17.17
N LEU A 310 -30.28 -5.01 17.73
CA LEU A 310 -29.37 -5.58 18.73
C LEU A 310 -30.03 -5.67 20.10
N PRO A 311 -29.74 -6.73 20.88
CA PRO A 311 -30.14 -6.78 22.29
C PRO A 311 -29.58 -5.62 23.10
N ASP A 312 -30.31 -5.16 24.12
CA ASP A 312 -29.96 -3.99 24.95
C ASP A 312 -28.60 -4.14 25.69
N ASP A 313 -28.17 -5.36 25.92
CA ASP A 313 -26.89 -5.71 26.59
C ASP A 313 -25.71 -5.83 25.63
N VAL A 314 -25.92 -5.60 24.34
CA VAL A 314 -24.86 -5.66 23.28
C VAL A 314 -24.55 -4.25 22.79
N GLU A 315 -23.31 -3.85 23.02
CA GLU A 315 -22.79 -2.58 22.54
C GLU A 315 -21.91 -2.76 21.30
N TYR A 316 -21.91 -1.74 20.42
CA TYR A 316 -20.96 -1.70 19.33
C TYR A 316 -20.13 -0.41 19.35
N THR A 317 -18.87 -0.55 18.94
CA THR A 317 -17.94 0.57 18.77
C THR A 317 -17.09 0.34 17.50
N TYR A 318 -16.41 1.38 17.04
CA TYR A 318 -15.51 1.25 15.89
C TYR A 318 -14.08 1.03 16.39
N GLY A 319 -13.55 -0.19 16.19
CA GLY A 319 -12.23 -0.57 16.66
C GLY A 319 -11.09 0.05 15.83
N PHE A 320 -11.27 0.14 14.52
CA PHE A 320 -10.44 0.95 13.63
C PHE A 320 -11.25 1.43 12.43
N ASP A 321 -10.82 2.54 11.85
CA ASP A 321 -11.42 3.16 10.68
C ASP A 321 -10.33 3.88 9.88
N ASN A 322 -9.90 3.23 8.80
CA ASN A 322 -8.85 3.78 7.93
C ASN A 322 -9.39 4.94 7.07
N THR A 323 -10.71 5.06 6.92
CA THR A 323 -11.30 6.13 6.09
C THR A 323 -11.20 7.50 6.73
N LYS A 324 -11.02 7.57 8.06
CA LYS A 324 -10.76 8.83 8.77
C LYS A 324 -9.46 9.47 8.30
N PHE A 325 -8.38 8.67 8.24
CA PHE A 325 -7.10 9.14 7.70
C PHE A 325 -7.23 9.59 6.23
N ILE A 326 -7.98 8.83 5.40
CA ILE A 326 -8.20 9.20 3.99
C ILE A 326 -8.93 10.55 3.90
N ARG A 327 -10.00 10.75 4.69
CA ARG A 327 -10.75 12.02 4.72
C ARG A 327 -9.85 13.17 5.16
N ALA A 328 -9.19 13.03 6.30
CA ALA A 328 -8.33 14.06 6.85
C ALA A 328 -7.20 14.41 5.86
N SER A 329 -6.52 13.41 5.27
CA SER A 329 -5.47 13.65 4.28
C SER A 329 -5.98 14.40 3.04
N ILE A 330 -7.15 14.03 2.52
CA ILE A 330 -7.73 14.72 1.34
C ILE A 330 -8.19 16.14 1.69
N ASP A 331 -8.78 16.34 2.86
CA ASP A 331 -9.23 17.66 3.30
C ASP A 331 -8.05 18.59 3.57
N GLU A 332 -6.95 18.08 4.15
CA GLU A 332 -5.70 18.83 4.29
C GLU A 332 -5.09 19.22 2.93
N VAL A 333 -5.13 18.32 1.95
CA VAL A 333 -4.66 18.66 0.61
C VAL A 333 -5.58 19.69 -0.07
N LYS A 334 -6.90 19.63 0.12
CA LYS A 334 -7.83 20.67 -0.36
C LYS A 334 -7.51 22.02 0.27
N ASN A 335 -7.27 22.08 1.59
CA ASN A 335 -6.86 23.29 2.28
C ASN A 335 -5.55 23.83 1.68
N THR A 336 -4.57 22.94 1.45
CA THR A 336 -3.31 23.29 0.80
C THR A 336 -3.51 23.90 -0.61
N VAL A 337 -4.48 23.39 -1.41
CA VAL A 337 -4.84 23.98 -2.71
C VAL A 337 -5.38 25.39 -2.55
N TYR A 338 -6.26 25.64 -1.57
CA TYR A 338 -6.79 27.00 -1.31
C TYR A 338 -5.71 27.96 -0.85
N GLU A 339 -4.83 27.54 0.07
CA GLU A 339 -3.71 28.35 0.54
C GLU A 339 -2.75 28.71 -0.60
N ALA A 340 -2.35 27.70 -1.39
CA ALA A 340 -1.52 27.88 -2.58
C ALA A 340 -2.15 28.88 -3.57
N PHE A 341 -3.44 28.71 -3.85
CA PHE A 341 -4.19 29.59 -4.76
C PHE A 341 -4.19 31.05 -4.27
N VAL A 342 -4.45 31.29 -2.97
CA VAL A 342 -4.44 32.62 -2.39
C VAL A 342 -3.03 33.24 -2.44
N LEU A 343 -1.99 32.49 -2.08
CA LEU A 343 -0.60 32.96 -2.14
C LEU A 343 -0.18 33.33 -3.56
N VAL A 344 -0.52 32.51 -4.55
CA VAL A 344 -0.24 32.78 -5.96
C VAL A 344 -0.94 34.06 -6.42
N ILE A 345 -2.20 34.29 -6.07
CA ILE A 345 -2.93 35.51 -6.40
C ILE A 345 -2.24 36.75 -5.80
N ILE A 346 -1.82 36.68 -4.54
CA ILE A 346 -1.13 37.77 -3.85
C ILE A 346 0.16 38.11 -4.60
N ILE A 347 0.96 37.12 -4.96
CA ILE A 347 2.23 37.35 -5.66
C ILE A 347 2.02 37.94 -7.05
N ILE A 348 1.08 37.38 -7.82
CA ILE A 348 0.76 37.93 -9.15
C ILE A 348 0.32 39.39 -9.02
N PHE A 349 -0.50 39.71 -8.02
CA PHE A 349 -0.91 41.10 -7.75
C PHE A 349 0.26 41.99 -7.36
N LEU A 350 1.21 41.52 -6.54
CA LEU A 350 2.38 42.28 -6.17
C LEU A 350 3.28 42.65 -7.34
N PHE A 351 3.43 41.72 -8.30
CA PHE A 351 4.25 41.95 -9.49
C PHE A 351 3.52 42.73 -10.59
N LEU A 352 2.25 42.41 -10.89
CA LEU A 352 1.46 43.09 -11.91
C LEU A 352 0.88 44.44 -11.44
N ARG A 353 0.63 44.58 -10.13
CA ARG A 353 0.21 45.83 -9.48
C ARG A 353 -1.08 46.45 -10.01
N ASP A 354 -1.85 45.66 -10.79
CA ASP A 354 -3.17 46.02 -11.28
C ASP A 354 -4.10 44.80 -11.14
N TRP A 355 -5.22 44.97 -10.42
CA TRP A 355 -6.18 43.93 -10.14
C TRP A 355 -6.84 43.35 -11.42
N ARG A 356 -6.99 44.20 -12.47
CA ARG A 356 -7.57 43.77 -13.75
C ARG A 356 -6.63 42.85 -14.53
N VAL A 357 -5.36 43.15 -14.47
CA VAL A 357 -4.32 42.31 -15.08
C VAL A 357 -4.18 40.99 -14.30
N THR A 358 -4.24 41.06 -12.96
CA THR A 358 -4.17 39.90 -12.06
C THR A 358 -5.37 38.96 -12.23
N LEU A 359 -6.59 39.50 -12.43
CA LEU A 359 -7.81 38.69 -12.53
C LEU A 359 -7.75 37.66 -13.70
N ILE A 360 -7.04 37.99 -14.80
CA ILE A 360 -6.99 37.14 -15.98
C ILE A 360 -6.27 35.79 -15.70
N PRO A 361 -5.01 35.77 -15.22
CA PRO A 361 -4.37 34.53 -14.82
C PRO A 361 -5.11 33.79 -13.68
N CYS A 362 -5.71 34.52 -12.73
CA CYS A 362 -6.43 33.93 -11.61
C CYS A 362 -7.65 33.09 -12.03
N ILE A 363 -8.31 33.42 -13.14
CA ILE A 363 -9.43 32.62 -13.68
C ILE A 363 -8.92 31.36 -14.37
N VAL A 364 -7.73 31.36 -14.96
CA VAL A 364 -7.16 30.21 -15.65
C VAL A 364 -6.82 29.06 -14.70
N ILE A 365 -6.40 29.38 -13.45
CA ILE A 365 -6.06 28.36 -12.46
C ILE A 365 -7.22 27.40 -12.19
N PRO A 366 -8.41 27.83 -11.70
CA PRO A 366 -9.51 26.93 -11.46
C PRO A 366 -10.01 26.21 -12.73
N VAL A 367 -9.94 26.84 -13.90
CA VAL A 367 -10.30 26.19 -15.17
C VAL A 367 -9.42 24.97 -15.41
N SER A 368 -8.11 25.11 -15.20
CA SER A 368 -7.15 24.03 -15.45
C SER A 368 -7.22 22.93 -14.39
N LEU A 369 -7.36 23.31 -13.11
CA LEU A 369 -7.46 22.33 -12.02
C LEU A 369 -8.77 21.53 -12.09
N ILE A 370 -9.89 22.18 -12.34
CA ILE A 370 -11.17 21.49 -12.50
C ILE A 370 -11.15 20.64 -13.78
N GLY A 371 -10.56 21.14 -14.86
CA GLY A 371 -10.41 20.38 -16.10
C GLY A 371 -9.55 19.12 -15.94
N ALA A 372 -8.58 19.11 -15.01
CA ALA A 372 -7.78 17.92 -14.73
C ALA A 372 -8.62 16.74 -14.22
N PHE A 373 -9.71 16.97 -13.49
CA PHE A 373 -10.63 15.90 -13.07
C PHE A 373 -11.32 15.22 -14.25
N PHE A 374 -11.56 15.95 -15.34
CA PHE A 374 -12.05 15.32 -16.58
C PHE A 374 -11.01 14.39 -17.19
N VAL A 375 -9.73 14.78 -17.19
CA VAL A 375 -8.64 13.93 -17.67
C VAL A 375 -8.55 12.66 -16.81
N MET A 376 -8.66 12.79 -15.49
CA MET A 376 -8.70 11.67 -14.57
C MET A 376 -9.87 10.72 -14.87
N TYR A 377 -11.05 11.27 -15.08
CA TYR A 377 -12.25 10.49 -15.41
C TYR A 377 -12.09 9.68 -16.70
N VAL A 378 -11.61 10.30 -17.77
CA VAL A 378 -11.37 9.63 -19.06
C VAL A 378 -10.29 8.55 -18.95
N ALA A 379 -9.28 8.77 -18.10
CA ALA A 379 -8.20 7.82 -17.88
C ALA A 379 -8.56 6.68 -16.89
N GLY A 380 -9.74 6.73 -16.24
CA GLY A 380 -10.18 5.73 -15.28
C GLY A 380 -9.42 5.79 -13.95
N PHE A 381 -8.94 6.95 -13.55
CA PHE A 381 -8.19 7.17 -12.31
C PHE A 381 -9.10 7.48 -11.13
N SER A 382 -8.51 7.63 -9.93
CA SER A 382 -9.22 7.93 -8.69
C SER A 382 -8.77 9.26 -8.07
N ILE A 383 -9.61 9.84 -7.22
CA ILE A 383 -9.18 10.91 -6.30
C ILE A 383 -8.43 10.23 -5.15
N ASN A 384 -7.14 10.52 -5.03
CA ASN A 384 -6.29 9.98 -3.99
C ASN A 384 -5.23 11.00 -3.58
N VAL A 385 -4.45 10.69 -2.55
CA VAL A 385 -3.43 11.62 -2.03
C VAL A 385 -2.46 12.07 -3.13
N LEU A 386 -2.03 11.16 -4.03
CA LEU A 386 -1.08 11.49 -5.10
C LEU A 386 -1.70 12.36 -6.20
N THR A 387 -2.91 12.03 -6.65
CA THR A 387 -3.60 12.85 -7.67
C THR A 387 -3.94 14.24 -7.13
N MET A 388 -4.29 14.34 -5.85
CA MET A 388 -4.52 15.62 -5.20
C MET A 388 -3.22 16.41 -5.00
N LEU A 389 -2.09 15.75 -4.68
CA LEU A 389 -0.77 16.39 -4.67
C LEU A 389 -0.39 16.93 -6.06
N ALA A 390 -0.70 16.20 -7.13
CA ALA A 390 -0.53 16.66 -8.50
C ALA A 390 -1.35 17.93 -8.79
N VAL A 391 -2.58 18.02 -8.25
CA VAL A 391 -3.43 19.21 -8.35
C VAL A 391 -2.80 20.40 -7.62
N VAL A 392 -2.29 20.21 -6.36
CA VAL A 392 -1.59 21.29 -5.62
C VAL A 392 -0.39 21.81 -6.40
N LEU A 393 0.45 20.90 -6.87
CA LEU A 393 1.62 21.26 -7.68
C LEU A 393 1.23 22.03 -8.94
N SER A 394 0.14 21.63 -9.56
CA SER A 394 -0.37 22.29 -10.78
C SER A 394 -0.78 23.74 -10.53
N VAL A 395 -1.16 24.13 -9.31
CA VAL A 395 -1.50 25.54 -8.99
C VAL A 395 -0.37 26.50 -9.40
N GLY A 396 0.88 26.17 -9.03
CA GLY A 396 2.05 26.99 -9.36
C GLY A 396 2.47 26.90 -10.83
N LEU A 397 2.26 25.71 -11.47
CA LEU A 397 2.68 25.45 -12.85
C LEU A 397 1.78 26.09 -13.91
N VAL A 398 0.48 26.01 -13.64
CA VAL A 398 -0.58 26.32 -14.59
C VAL A 398 -0.71 27.83 -14.83
N VAL A 399 -0.36 28.64 -13.86
CA VAL A 399 -0.54 30.09 -13.97
C VAL A 399 0.47 30.79 -14.88
N ASP A 400 1.62 30.18 -15.07
CA ASP A 400 2.78 30.80 -15.74
C ASP A 400 2.52 31.23 -17.18
N ASP A 401 1.91 30.37 -17.99
CA ASP A 401 1.63 30.65 -19.39
C ASP A 401 0.61 31.81 -19.53
N ALA A 402 -0.39 31.85 -18.63
CA ALA A 402 -1.37 32.91 -18.60
C ALA A 402 -0.75 34.24 -18.14
N ILE A 403 0.22 34.22 -17.23
CA ILE A 403 0.97 35.40 -16.78
C ILE A 403 1.75 36.02 -17.95
N VAL A 404 2.60 35.20 -18.61
CA VAL A 404 3.48 35.67 -19.69
C VAL A 404 2.63 36.19 -20.86
N MET A 405 1.52 35.55 -21.20
CA MET A 405 0.58 35.98 -22.22
C MET A 405 -0.06 37.35 -21.87
N THR A 406 -0.55 37.47 -20.62
CA THR A 406 -1.21 38.68 -20.17
C THR A 406 -0.23 39.86 -20.09
N GLU A 407 0.98 39.64 -19.59
CA GLU A 407 2.03 40.66 -19.48
C GLU A 407 2.44 41.17 -20.85
N ASN A 408 2.70 40.32 -21.83
CA ASN A 408 3.11 40.71 -23.15
C ASN A 408 2.04 41.57 -23.89
N ILE A 409 0.77 41.17 -23.74
CA ILE A 409 -0.36 41.96 -24.28
C ILE A 409 -0.48 43.33 -23.55
N TYR A 410 -0.29 43.34 -22.22
CA TYR A 410 -0.41 44.54 -21.41
C TYR A 410 0.68 45.58 -21.70
N ILE A 411 1.94 45.16 -21.86
CA ILE A 411 3.06 46.02 -22.23
C ILE A 411 2.75 46.75 -23.56
N ARG A 412 2.19 46.06 -24.54
CA ARG A 412 1.84 46.68 -25.85
C ARG A 412 0.68 47.69 -25.72
N ILE A 413 -0.30 47.40 -24.80
CA ILE A 413 -1.38 48.35 -24.52
C ILE A 413 -0.83 49.60 -23.83
N GLU A 414 0.15 49.48 -22.95
CA GLU A 414 0.81 50.61 -22.28
C GLU A 414 1.60 51.47 -23.32
N GLN A 415 2.26 50.82 -24.28
CA GLN A 415 2.94 51.50 -25.41
C GLN A 415 1.99 52.24 -26.33
N GLY A 416 0.67 52.14 -26.11
CA GLY A 416 -0.36 52.90 -26.85
C GLY A 416 -1.06 52.17 -27.96
N MET A 417 -0.83 50.84 -28.10
CA MET A 417 -1.51 50.03 -29.10
C MET A 417 -2.97 49.79 -28.68
N ASN A 418 -3.87 49.71 -29.68
CA ASN A 418 -5.28 49.35 -29.44
C ASN A 418 -5.34 47.93 -28.80
N PRO A 419 -6.14 47.69 -27.73
CA PRO A 419 -6.22 46.40 -27.07
C PRO A 419 -6.47 45.22 -28.03
N PHE A 420 -7.28 45.37 -29.06
CA PHE A 420 -7.54 44.33 -30.04
C PHE A 420 -6.28 43.98 -30.87
N LYS A 421 -5.54 44.98 -31.37
CA LYS A 421 -4.28 44.78 -32.11
C LYS A 421 -3.19 44.25 -31.15
N ALA A 422 -3.07 44.82 -29.97
CA ALA A 422 -2.14 44.37 -28.94
C ALA A 422 -2.35 42.90 -28.55
N GLY A 423 -3.62 42.45 -28.48
CA GLY A 423 -3.98 41.06 -28.29
C GLY A 423 -3.48 40.12 -29.37
N ILE A 424 -3.68 40.51 -30.67
CA ILE A 424 -3.27 39.68 -31.80
C ILE A 424 -1.74 39.62 -31.91
N GLU A 425 -1.06 40.76 -31.87
CA GLU A 425 0.40 40.84 -32.03
C GLU A 425 1.13 40.25 -30.82
N GLY A 426 0.66 40.59 -29.61
CA GLY A 426 1.25 40.07 -28.36
C GLY A 426 1.10 38.56 -28.20
N SER A 427 -0.06 38.01 -28.61
CA SER A 427 -0.24 36.56 -28.56
C SER A 427 0.56 35.84 -29.65
N LYS A 428 0.77 36.44 -30.84
CA LYS A 428 1.53 35.85 -31.93
C LYS A 428 3.03 35.69 -31.54
N GLU A 429 3.58 36.68 -30.86
CA GLU A 429 5.01 36.71 -30.47
C GLU A 429 5.39 35.56 -29.52
N ILE A 430 4.53 35.26 -28.56
CA ILE A 430 4.84 34.26 -27.53
C ILE A 430 4.14 32.92 -27.78
N PHE A 431 3.38 32.77 -28.88
CA PHE A 431 2.63 31.56 -29.19
C PHE A 431 3.48 30.30 -29.20
N PHE A 432 4.61 30.33 -29.89
CA PHE A 432 5.52 29.21 -29.98
C PHE A 432 6.23 28.96 -28.65
N ALA A 433 6.59 30.00 -27.90
CA ALA A 433 7.20 29.85 -26.58
C ALA A 433 6.29 29.11 -25.59
N VAL A 434 4.99 29.45 -25.58
CA VAL A 434 4.00 28.76 -24.71
C VAL A 434 3.82 27.30 -25.12
N ILE A 435 3.70 27.00 -26.42
CA ILE A 435 3.61 25.60 -26.88
C ILE A 435 4.85 24.82 -26.48
N SER A 436 6.01 25.43 -26.64
CA SER A 436 7.30 24.82 -26.32
C SER A 436 7.44 24.46 -24.84
N THR A 437 7.13 25.39 -23.97
CA THR A 437 7.17 25.16 -22.52
C THR A 437 6.20 24.06 -22.12
N THR A 438 4.99 24.04 -22.72
CA THR A 438 3.99 23.02 -22.48
C THR A 438 4.47 21.64 -22.93
N VAL A 439 4.97 21.51 -24.17
CA VAL A 439 5.48 20.23 -24.70
C VAL A 439 6.66 19.73 -23.89
N THR A 440 7.57 20.62 -23.50
CA THR A 440 8.73 20.27 -22.66
C THR A 440 8.29 19.76 -21.28
N LEU A 441 7.33 20.44 -20.63
CA LEU A 441 6.76 19.99 -19.35
C LEU A 441 6.07 18.63 -19.45
N VAL A 442 5.24 18.43 -20.47
CA VAL A 442 4.56 17.14 -20.71
C VAL A 442 5.58 16.02 -20.97
N ALA A 443 6.65 16.32 -21.71
CA ALA A 443 7.71 15.35 -22.02
C ALA A 443 8.49 14.87 -20.79
N VAL A 444 8.57 15.67 -19.73
CA VAL A 444 9.19 15.24 -18.44
C VAL A 444 8.38 14.13 -17.78
N PHE A 445 7.04 14.20 -17.90
CA PHE A 445 6.15 13.23 -17.27
C PHE A 445 5.92 11.98 -18.12
N LEU A 446 6.20 12.03 -19.43
CA LEU A 446 5.98 10.91 -20.35
C LEU A 446 6.80 9.65 -19.97
N PRO A 447 8.09 9.73 -19.61
CA PRO A 447 8.87 8.57 -19.18
C PRO A 447 8.30 7.83 -17.97
N ILE A 448 7.66 8.54 -17.05
CA ILE A 448 7.05 7.94 -15.86
C ILE A 448 5.91 6.99 -16.24
N VAL A 449 5.22 7.25 -17.34
CA VAL A 449 4.14 6.39 -17.87
C VAL A 449 4.66 5.00 -18.28
N PHE A 450 5.94 4.92 -18.68
CA PHE A 450 6.60 3.68 -19.09
C PHE A 450 7.34 2.97 -17.95
N MET A 451 7.31 3.53 -16.74
CA MET A 451 7.89 2.85 -15.58
C MET A 451 7.06 1.62 -15.21
N GLU A 452 7.75 0.54 -14.91
CA GLU A 452 7.17 -0.70 -14.42
C GLU A 452 7.16 -0.74 -12.88
N GLY A 453 6.44 -1.72 -12.31
CA GLY A 453 6.37 -1.92 -10.88
C GLY A 453 5.40 -0.98 -10.14
N THR A 454 5.42 -1.08 -8.81
CA THR A 454 4.54 -0.34 -7.90
C THR A 454 4.72 1.19 -8.04
N SER A 455 5.97 1.65 -8.09
CA SER A 455 6.28 3.08 -8.26
C SER A 455 5.78 3.64 -9.58
N GLY A 456 5.90 2.89 -10.69
CA GLY A 456 5.38 3.31 -12.00
C GLY A 456 3.87 3.52 -11.98
N ARG A 457 3.12 2.62 -11.35
CA ARG A 457 1.66 2.76 -11.22
C ARG A 457 1.25 3.94 -10.34
N LEU A 458 1.87 4.09 -9.17
CA LEU A 458 1.62 5.20 -8.25
C LEU A 458 1.76 6.54 -8.97
N PHE A 459 2.83 6.70 -9.73
CA PHE A 459 3.13 7.99 -10.36
C PHE A 459 2.53 8.19 -11.74
N ARG A 460 2.00 7.14 -12.34
CA ARG A 460 1.27 7.25 -13.60
C ARG A 460 0.08 8.18 -13.46
N GLU A 461 -0.78 8.00 -12.45
CA GLU A 461 -1.92 8.87 -12.21
C GLU A 461 -1.48 10.31 -11.94
N PHE A 462 -0.48 10.50 -11.06
CA PHE A 462 0.14 11.80 -10.79
C PHE A 462 0.60 12.51 -12.07
N SER A 463 1.35 11.81 -12.92
CA SER A 463 1.91 12.35 -14.16
C SER A 463 0.84 12.78 -15.15
N PHE A 464 -0.20 11.97 -15.31
CA PHE A 464 -1.34 12.32 -16.18
C PHE A 464 -2.11 13.53 -15.68
N VAL A 465 -2.29 13.67 -14.37
CA VAL A 465 -2.98 14.83 -13.76
C VAL A 465 -2.19 16.11 -14.01
N VAL A 466 -0.88 16.11 -13.76
CA VAL A 466 -0.02 17.28 -14.00
C VAL A 466 0.02 17.61 -15.49
N ALA A 467 0.30 16.64 -16.36
CA ALA A 467 0.34 16.84 -17.79
C ALA A 467 -1.00 17.36 -18.35
N GLY A 468 -2.11 16.78 -17.90
CA GLY A 468 -3.45 17.21 -18.28
C GLY A 468 -3.77 18.63 -17.83
N SER A 469 -3.42 18.98 -16.58
CA SER A 469 -3.57 20.34 -16.04
C SER A 469 -2.80 21.36 -16.87
N VAL A 470 -1.55 21.04 -17.22
CA VAL A 470 -0.67 21.92 -18.03
C VAL A 470 -1.19 22.08 -19.47
N ILE A 471 -1.65 21.01 -20.11
CA ILE A 471 -2.23 21.07 -21.45
C ILE A 471 -3.50 21.95 -21.46
N ILE A 472 -4.40 21.76 -20.48
CA ILE A 472 -5.62 22.57 -20.36
C ILE A 472 -5.28 24.03 -20.08
N SER A 473 -4.27 24.27 -19.23
CA SER A 473 -3.78 25.62 -18.94
C SER A 473 -3.26 26.33 -20.17
N SER A 474 -2.38 25.67 -20.93
CA SER A 474 -1.82 26.22 -22.14
C SER A 474 -2.93 26.51 -23.18
N PHE A 475 -3.91 25.62 -23.30
CA PHE A 475 -5.08 25.85 -24.12
C PHE A 475 -5.86 27.10 -23.67
N ALA A 476 -6.11 27.26 -22.38
CA ALA A 476 -6.79 28.43 -21.83
C ALA A 476 -5.92 29.71 -21.98
N ALA A 477 -4.60 29.59 -21.79
CA ALA A 477 -3.66 30.71 -21.98
C ALA A 477 -3.59 31.17 -23.44
N LEU A 478 -3.74 30.26 -24.40
CA LEU A 478 -3.73 30.60 -25.82
C LEU A 478 -5.11 31.03 -26.38
N THR A 479 -6.21 30.73 -25.71
CA THR A 479 -7.57 31.01 -26.15
C THR A 479 -8.28 32.04 -25.28
N PHE A 480 -8.53 31.70 -24.04
CA PHE A 480 -9.32 32.47 -23.11
C PHE A 480 -8.59 33.74 -22.61
N THR A 481 -7.31 33.61 -22.28
CA THR A 481 -6.48 34.72 -21.79
C THR A 481 -6.37 35.90 -22.77
N PRO A 482 -5.99 35.70 -24.07
CA PRO A 482 -5.92 36.81 -25.02
C PRO A 482 -7.28 37.48 -25.27
N MET A 483 -8.35 36.66 -25.30
CA MET A 483 -9.71 37.17 -25.47
C MET A 483 -10.11 38.07 -24.28
N LEU A 484 -9.88 37.58 -23.03
CA LEU A 484 -10.18 38.34 -21.83
C LEU A 484 -9.32 39.61 -21.72
N ALA A 485 -8.04 39.53 -22.05
CA ALA A 485 -7.11 40.67 -22.04
C ALA A 485 -7.60 41.79 -22.96
N THR A 486 -8.05 41.47 -24.18
CA THR A 486 -8.59 42.49 -25.12
C THR A 486 -9.87 43.15 -24.64
N LYS A 487 -10.64 42.50 -23.75
CA LYS A 487 -11.91 43.02 -23.21
C LYS A 487 -11.75 43.78 -21.89
N ILE A 488 -10.87 43.34 -21.02
CA ILE A 488 -10.72 43.87 -19.66
C ILE A 488 -9.65 44.97 -19.59
N LEU A 489 -8.51 44.77 -20.33
CA LEU A 489 -7.39 45.68 -20.24
C LEU A 489 -7.63 46.98 -21.00
N LYS A 490 -7.27 48.12 -20.41
CA LYS A 490 -7.39 49.44 -20.99
C LYS A 490 -6.15 50.25 -20.64
N ARG A 491 -5.70 51.12 -21.58
CA ARG A 491 -4.60 52.06 -21.31
C ARG A 491 -5.00 53.03 -20.20
N ARG A 492 -4.16 53.12 -19.17
CA ARG A 492 -4.33 54.10 -18.09
C ARG A 492 -3.51 55.36 -18.38
N LYS A 493 -4.12 56.53 -18.19
CA LYS A 493 -3.43 57.81 -18.30
C LYS A 493 -2.57 58.12 -17.07
N VAL A 494 -2.96 57.58 -15.88
CA VAL A 494 -2.27 57.75 -14.59
C VAL A 494 -2.13 56.41 -13.90
N GLN A 495 -0.92 56.05 -13.55
CA GLN A 495 -0.64 54.82 -12.84
C GLN A 495 -1.17 54.84 -11.40
N PRO A 496 -1.69 53.69 -10.86
CA PRO A 496 -2.17 53.61 -9.48
C PRO A 496 -1.11 54.03 -8.45
N TRP A 497 -1.55 54.49 -7.27
CA TRP A 497 -0.64 54.87 -6.18
C TRP A 497 0.32 53.74 -5.79
N PHE A 498 -0.16 52.50 -5.73
CA PHE A 498 0.65 51.32 -5.40
C PHE A 498 1.75 51.09 -6.45
N TYR A 499 1.45 51.23 -7.72
CA TYR A 499 2.43 51.12 -8.81
C TYR A 499 3.56 52.17 -8.63
N ARG A 500 3.20 53.43 -8.43
CA ARG A 500 4.20 54.51 -8.29
C ARG A 500 5.09 54.33 -7.03
N LYS A 501 4.55 53.76 -5.95
CA LYS A 501 5.32 53.57 -4.70
C LYS A 501 6.26 52.36 -4.82
N THR A 502 5.93 51.33 -5.58
CA THR A 502 6.73 50.12 -5.72
C THR A 502 7.67 50.14 -6.94
N GLU A 503 7.47 51.01 -7.93
CA GLU A 503 8.34 51.14 -9.09
C GLU A 503 9.82 51.29 -8.79
N PRO A 504 10.22 52.18 -7.86
CA PRO A 504 11.65 52.36 -7.52
C PRO A 504 12.34 51.09 -7.03
N PHE A 505 11.57 50.18 -6.38
CA PHE A 505 12.10 48.86 -5.97
C PHE A 505 12.44 48.00 -7.18
N PHE A 506 11.51 47.88 -8.17
CA PHE A 506 11.75 47.07 -9.38
C PHE A 506 12.82 47.69 -10.29
N GLU A 507 12.88 49.01 -10.40
CA GLU A 507 13.96 49.70 -11.11
C GLU A 507 15.30 49.47 -10.43
N GLY A 508 15.35 49.54 -9.10
CA GLY A 508 16.52 49.24 -8.29
C GLY A 508 17.00 47.79 -8.52
N LEU A 509 16.05 46.82 -8.53
CA LEU A 509 16.34 45.41 -8.78
C LEU A 509 16.91 45.21 -10.20
N ASN A 510 16.32 45.82 -11.21
CA ASN A 510 16.82 45.77 -12.59
C ASN A 510 18.25 46.35 -12.70
N ASN A 511 18.50 47.50 -12.08
CA ASN A 511 19.81 48.16 -12.08
C ASN A 511 20.88 47.34 -11.35
N ILE A 512 20.53 46.69 -10.21
CA ILE A 512 21.43 45.80 -9.50
C ILE A 512 21.77 44.60 -10.36
N TYR A 513 20.76 43.97 -10.98
CA TYR A 513 20.95 42.82 -11.89
C TYR A 513 21.76 43.19 -13.11
N GLU A 514 21.51 44.31 -13.74
CA GLU A 514 22.29 44.77 -14.91
C GLU A 514 23.78 44.98 -14.54
N LYS A 515 24.07 45.63 -13.42
CA LYS A 515 25.45 45.81 -12.96
C LYS A 515 26.15 44.48 -12.64
N SER A 516 25.45 43.58 -11.92
CA SER A 516 25.97 42.26 -11.53
C SER A 516 26.14 41.33 -12.74
N LEU A 517 25.16 41.31 -13.67
CA LEU A 517 25.26 40.55 -14.93
C LEU A 517 26.43 41.02 -15.80
N ASN A 518 26.61 42.34 -15.95
CA ASN A 518 27.73 42.93 -16.68
C ASN A 518 29.09 42.53 -16.08
N ALA A 519 29.19 42.54 -14.74
CA ALA A 519 30.40 42.09 -14.04
C ALA A 519 30.63 40.58 -14.26
N PHE A 520 29.57 39.76 -14.18
CA PHE A 520 29.66 38.32 -14.37
C PHE A 520 30.02 37.97 -15.84
N LEU A 521 29.44 38.66 -16.81
CA LEU A 521 29.74 38.45 -18.23
C LEU A 521 31.19 38.83 -18.59
N LYS A 522 31.79 39.82 -17.89
CA LYS A 522 33.25 40.10 -18.02
C LYS A 522 34.09 38.96 -17.47
N ALA A 523 33.63 38.29 -16.42
CA ALA A 523 34.28 37.13 -15.80
C ALA A 523 33.54 35.79 -16.10
N ARG A 524 33.01 35.66 -17.32
CA ARG A 524 32.11 34.54 -17.72
C ARG A 524 32.71 33.14 -17.55
N TRP A 525 34.05 33.02 -17.44
CA TRP A 525 34.73 31.78 -17.15
C TRP A 525 34.33 31.15 -15.82
N ILE A 526 33.84 31.97 -14.85
CA ILE A 526 33.36 31.49 -13.53
C ILE A 526 32.15 30.53 -13.67
N ALA A 527 31.36 30.62 -14.74
CA ALA A 527 30.27 29.72 -14.99
C ALA A 527 30.66 28.24 -15.04
N ILE A 528 31.88 27.94 -15.56
CA ILE A 528 32.39 26.57 -15.70
C ILE A 528 32.70 25.93 -14.32
N PRO A 529 33.56 26.54 -13.46
CA PRO A 529 33.84 25.96 -12.15
C PRO A 529 32.61 25.90 -11.24
N VAL A 530 31.64 26.82 -11.35
CA VAL A 530 30.40 26.75 -10.63
C VAL A 530 29.57 25.53 -11.07
N SER A 531 29.45 25.29 -12.37
CA SER A 531 28.76 24.10 -12.89
C SER A 531 29.47 22.79 -12.48
N ILE A 532 30.81 22.76 -12.42
CA ILE A 532 31.54 21.60 -11.92
C ILE A 532 31.33 21.43 -10.42
N ALA A 533 31.35 22.51 -9.64
CA ALA A 533 31.12 22.47 -8.20
C ALA A 533 29.70 21.93 -7.86
N THR A 534 28.68 22.27 -8.67
CA THR A 534 27.33 21.70 -8.50
C THR A 534 27.30 20.20 -8.77
N LEU A 535 28.03 19.70 -9.78
CA LEU A 535 28.09 18.25 -10.04
C LEU A 535 28.82 17.51 -8.91
N VAL A 536 29.88 18.07 -8.35
CA VAL A 536 30.58 17.50 -7.18
C VAL A 536 29.66 17.49 -5.95
N ALA A 537 28.93 18.61 -5.73
CA ALA A 537 27.96 18.69 -4.62
C ALA A 537 26.85 17.64 -4.76
N ILE A 538 26.32 17.42 -5.97
CA ILE A 538 25.34 16.35 -6.24
C ILE A 538 25.93 14.99 -5.85
N GLY A 539 27.13 14.64 -6.32
CA GLY A 539 27.75 13.35 -6.02
C GLY A 539 27.99 13.15 -4.52
N TYR A 540 28.40 14.18 -3.80
CA TYR A 540 28.60 14.12 -2.35
C TYR A 540 27.28 13.96 -1.60
N LEU A 541 26.32 14.86 -1.85
CA LEU A 541 25.04 14.88 -1.12
C LEU A 541 24.17 13.66 -1.44
N TRP A 542 24.24 13.11 -2.65
CA TRP A 542 23.50 11.92 -3.02
C TRP A 542 23.86 10.70 -2.16
N ASN A 543 25.14 10.60 -1.77
CA ASN A 543 25.61 9.51 -0.91
C ASN A 543 25.36 9.77 0.60
N GLU A 544 25.25 11.03 1.02
CA GLU A 544 25.04 11.39 2.43
C GLU A 544 23.55 11.36 2.85
N ILE A 545 22.64 11.59 1.90
CA ILE A 545 21.20 11.62 2.23
C ILE A 545 20.68 10.18 2.31
N PRO A 546 20.13 9.76 3.48
CA PRO A 546 19.56 8.41 3.64
C PRO A 546 18.43 8.16 2.65
N ALA A 547 18.37 6.96 2.08
CA ALA A 547 17.32 6.57 1.13
C ALA A 547 16.32 5.60 1.76
N GLU A 548 15.02 5.89 1.64
CA GLU A 548 13.94 5.03 2.05
C GLU A 548 12.87 4.96 0.95
N MET A 549 11.94 4.02 1.06
CA MET A 549 10.86 3.92 0.07
C MET A 549 9.86 5.07 0.20
N ALA A 550 9.37 5.32 1.41
CA ALA A 550 8.47 6.42 1.73
C ALA A 550 8.64 6.85 3.19
N PRO A 551 8.41 8.13 3.53
CA PRO A 551 8.52 8.59 4.90
C PRO A 551 7.42 8.00 5.77
N MET A 552 7.74 7.80 7.05
CA MET A 552 6.77 7.34 8.05
C MET A 552 5.75 8.44 8.34
N GLU A 553 4.46 8.08 8.28
CA GLU A 553 3.35 8.99 8.56
C GLU A 553 2.75 8.73 9.93
N ASP A 554 2.30 9.80 10.58
CA ASP A 554 1.50 9.70 11.78
C ASP A 554 0.05 9.37 11.40
N ARG A 555 -0.34 8.10 11.63
CA ARG A 555 -1.67 7.57 11.32
C ARG A 555 -2.52 7.37 12.57
N SER A 556 -2.05 7.88 13.71
CA SER A 556 -2.68 7.66 15.02
C SER A 556 -2.87 6.17 15.36
N GLN A 557 -2.01 5.30 14.80
CA GLN A 557 -2.08 3.83 14.99
C GLN A 557 -0.69 3.22 15.21
N ILE A 558 -0.57 2.45 16.28
CA ILE A 558 0.64 1.67 16.60
C ILE A 558 0.24 0.21 16.82
N THR A 559 1.09 -0.71 16.43
CA THR A 559 0.87 -2.14 16.64
C THR A 559 2.03 -2.73 17.44
N VAL A 560 1.72 -3.46 18.50
CA VAL A 560 2.69 -4.29 19.20
C VAL A 560 2.45 -5.74 18.82
N ASN A 561 3.43 -6.36 18.19
CA ASN A 561 3.39 -7.77 17.84
C ASN A 561 4.15 -8.57 18.88
N THR A 562 3.54 -9.63 19.39
CA THR A 562 4.16 -10.55 20.34
C THR A 562 4.26 -11.95 19.72
N ARG A 563 5.38 -12.61 19.87
CA ARG A 563 5.61 -13.96 19.36
C ARG A 563 6.32 -14.81 20.41
N GLY A 564 5.67 -15.89 20.81
CA GLY A 564 6.24 -16.89 21.68
C GLY A 564 7.32 -17.73 21.00
N ALA A 565 8.13 -18.42 21.80
CA ALA A 565 8.99 -19.48 21.30
C ALA A 565 8.14 -20.57 20.64
N GLU A 566 8.73 -21.34 19.74
CA GLU A 566 8.00 -22.46 19.15
C GLU A 566 7.65 -23.49 20.22
N GLY A 567 6.43 -24.01 20.19
CA GLY A 567 5.91 -24.98 21.18
C GLY A 567 5.27 -24.36 22.42
N VAL A 568 5.27 -23.04 22.61
CA VAL A 568 4.52 -22.45 23.74
C VAL A 568 3.01 -22.62 23.55
N SER A 569 2.30 -22.80 24.68
CA SER A 569 0.84 -22.96 24.64
C SER A 569 0.14 -21.66 24.30
N TYR A 570 -1.08 -21.80 23.77
CA TYR A 570 -1.97 -20.68 23.50
C TYR A 570 -2.27 -19.87 24.77
N GLU A 571 -2.48 -20.54 25.91
CA GLU A 571 -2.77 -19.90 27.20
C GLU A 571 -1.60 -19.01 27.65
N TYR A 572 -0.36 -19.51 27.51
CA TYR A 572 0.84 -18.72 27.81
C TYR A 572 0.90 -17.44 26.99
N MET A 573 0.61 -17.54 25.69
CA MET A 573 0.62 -16.37 24.80
C MET A 573 -0.55 -15.43 25.06
N ARG A 574 -1.73 -15.96 25.44
CA ARG A 574 -2.86 -15.14 25.84
C ARG A 574 -2.49 -14.30 27.06
N ASP A 575 -2.02 -14.94 28.11
CA ASP A 575 -1.70 -14.28 29.38
C ASP A 575 -0.56 -13.27 29.18
N TYR A 576 0.46 -13.61 28.39
CA TYR A 576 1.54 -12.68 28.04
C TYR A 576 1.07 -11.48 27.21
N THR A 577 0.18 -11.69 26.24
CA THR A 577 -0.36 -10.60 25.41
C THR A 577 -1.26 -9.68 26.23
N GLU A 578 -1.99 -10.22 27.20
CA GLU A 578 -2.76 -9.44 28.17
C GLU A 578 -1.83 -8.61 29.09
N ASP A 579 -0.72 -9.16 29.57
CA ASP A 579 0.29 -8.43 30.35
C ASP A 579 0.86 -7.24 29.54
N ILE A 580 1.12 -7.43 28.24
CA ILE A 580 1.58 -6.35 27.36
C ILE A 580 0.48 -5.33 27.09
N ALA A 581 -0.78 -5.75 26.91
CA ALA A 581 -1.91 -4.82 26.73
C ALA A 581 -2.09 -3.93 27.97
N MET A 582 -2.02 -4.48 29.19
CA MET A 582 -2.04 -3.70 30.42
C MET A 582 -0.85 -2.74 30.53
N LEU A 583 0.34 -3.15 30.07
CA LEU A 583 1.51 -2.27 30.00
C LEU A 583 1.26 -1.11 29.04
N VAL A 584 0.65 -1.37 27.88
CA VAL A 584 0.28 -0.34 26.90
C VAL A 584 -0.70 0.65 27.50
N ASP A 585 -1.75 0.19 28.18
CA ASP A 585 -2.73 1.06 28.86
C ASP A 585 -2.08 1.94 29.93
N SER A 586 -1.04 1.45 30.62
CA SER A 586 -0.30 2.26 31.60
C SER A 586 0.59 3.34 30.97
N ILE A 587 1.08 3.14 29.73
CA ILE A 587 1.97 4.08 29.02
C ILE A 587 1.15 5.11 28.23
N VAL A 588 0.01 4.68 27.69
CA VAL A 588 -0.87 5.49 26.84
C VAL A 588 -2.31 5.43 27.36
N PRO A 589 -2.56 5.97 28.56
CA PRO A 589 -3.86 5.88 29.24
C PRO A 589 -5.00 6.61 28.49
N ASP A 590 -4.64 7.51 27.60
CA ASP A 590 -5.57 8.28 26.78
C ASP A 590 -5.74 7.73 25.35
N ALA A 591 -5.32 6.48 25.11
CA ALA A 591 -5.57 5.80 23.85
C ALA A 591 -7.09 5.69 23.59
N LYS A 592 -7.50 5.89 22.34
CA LYS A 592 -8.89 5.77 21.92
C LYS A 592 -9.40 4.34 22.03
N SER A 593 -8.56 3.38 21.65
CA SER A 593 -8.82 1.94 21.84
C SER A 593 -7.52 1.15 21.85
N VAL A 594 -7.48 0.09 22.67
CA VAL A 594 -6.43 -0.92 22.70
C VAL A 594 -7.07 -2.27 22.41
N THR A 595 -6.80 -2.83 21.23
CA THR A 595 -7.35 -4.09 20.76
C THR A 595 -6.29 -5.16 20.79
N ALA A 596 -6.46 -6.19 21.64
CA ALA A 596 -5.58 -7.34 21.74
C ALA A 596 -6.20 -8.55 21.05
N ARG A 597 -5.43 -9.18 20.15
CA ARG A 597 -5.80 -10.43 19.45
C ARG A 597 -4.73 -11.46 19.67
N VAL A 598 -5.11 -12.67 20.04
CA VAL A 598 -4.20 -13.81 20.25
C VAL A 598 -4.62 -14.95 19.34
N SER A 599 -3.65 -15.59 18.70
CA SER A 599 -3.84 -16.77 17.87
C SER A 599 -2.63 -17.67 17.98
N SER A 600 -2.84 -18.92 18.38
CA SER A 600 -1.78 -19.92 18.60
C SER A 600 -0.63 -19.38 19.48
N ASN A 601 0.58 -19.18 18.91
CA ASN A 601 1.78 -18.69 19.58
C ASN A 601 2.09 -17.20 19.32
N SER A 602 1.13 -16.43 18.82
CA SER A 602 1.32 -15.01 18.50
C SER A 602 0.20 -14.14 19.03
N GLY A 603 0.54 -12.92 19.43
CA GLY A 603 -0.41 -11.88 19.79
C GLY A 603 -0.14 -10.61 19.00
N ASN A 604 -1.19 -9.85 18.80
CA ASN A 604 -1.15 -8.56 18.12
C ASN A 604 -1.99 -7.57 18.94
N ILE A 605 -1.38 -6.48 19.35
CA ILE A 605 -2.04 -5.41 20.09
C ILE A 605 -2.04 -4.17 19.21
N ARG A 606 -3.23 -3.75 18.79
CA ARG A 606 -3.42 -2.52 18.02
C ARG A 606 -3.85 -1.41 18.96
N ILE A 607 -3.16 -0.30 18.89
CA ILE A 607 -3.39 0.89 19.69
C ILE A 607 -3.86 1.97 18.73
N SER A 608 -5.08 2.46 18.91
CA SER A 608 -5.57 3.64 18.22
C SER A 608 -5.40 4.85 19.14
N LEU A 609 -4.59 5.81 18.74
CA LEU A 609 -4.36 7.05 19.46
C LEU A 609 -5.50 8.03 19.21
N LYS A 610 -5.62 9.08 20.02
CA LYS A 610 -6.45 10.23 19.70
C LYS A 610 -5.95 10.91 18.43
N ASP A 611 -6.81 11.67 17.79
CA ASP A 611 -6.47 12.40 16.59
C ASP A 611 -5.32 13.38 16.88
N ILE A 612 -4.48 13.69 15.89
CA ILE A 612 -3.22 14.43 16.10
C ILE A 612 -3.43 15.79 16.77
N ASP A 613 -4.55 16.44 16.48
CA ASP A 613 -4.92 17.74 17.03
C ASP A 613 -5.41 17.68 18.49
N GLU A 614 -5.79 16.49 18.97
CA GLU A 614 -6.29 16.26 20.33
C GLU A 614 -5.20 15.81 21.31
N ARG A 615 -3.96 15.61 20.84
CA ARG A 615 -2.84 15.08 21.63
C ARG A 615 -1.59 15.97 21.51
N GLY A 616 -0.85 16.09 22.62
CA GLY A 616 0.39 16.86 22.67
C GLY A 616 1.67 16.06 22.38
N TYR A 617 1.57 14.88 21.75
CA TYR A 617 2.69 13.97 21.46
C TYR A 617 2.52 13.33 20.08
N THR A 618 3.64 12.95 19.46
CA THR A 618 3.63 12.26 18.18
C THR A 618 3.53 10.74 18.34
N GLN A 619 3.03 10.06 17.30
CA GLN A 619 3.04 8.60 17.23
C GLN A 619 4.45 8.01 17.41
N MET A 620 5.49 8.66 16.88
CA MET A 620 6.88 8.23 17.01
C MET A 620 7.35 8.24 18.47
N GLN A 621 7.05 9.30 19.21
CA GLN A 621 7.39 9.38 20.65
C GLN A 621 6.73 8.27 21.47
N VAL A 622 5.47 7.93 21.13
CA VAL A 622 4.77 6.81 21.77
C VAL A 622 5.42 5.48 21.41
N ALA A 623 5.74 5.27 20.12
CA ALA A 623 6.38 4.06 19.64
C ALA A 623 7.76 3.83 20.30
N GLU A 624 8.55 4.88 20.51
CA GLU A 624 9.82 4.82 21.22
C GLU A 624 9.64 4.41 22.69
N LYS A 625 8.71 5.06 23.40
CA LYS A 625 8.40 4.71 24.80
C LYS A 625 7.92 3.26 24.93
N LEU A 626 7.03 2.83 24.04
CA LEU A 626 6.54 1.46 24.01
C LEU A 626 7.68 0.47 23.70
N THR A 627 8.55 0.79 22.72
CA THR A 627 9.71 -0.06 22.38
C THR A 627 10.64 -0.24 23.58
N ALA A 628 10.95 0.85 24.28
CA ALA A 628 11.80 0.81 25.48
C ALA A 628 11.16 0.03 26.64
N ALA A 629 9.84 0.03 26.76
CA ALA A 629 9.13 -0.71 27.81
C ALA A 629 8.95 -2.19 27.46
N VAL A 630 8.57 -2.49 26.24
CA VAL A 630 8.30 -3.85 25.74
C VAL A 630 9.59 -4.66 25.64
N SER A 631 10.73 -4.06 25.26
CA SER A 631 12.04 -4.73 25.20
C SER A 631 12.52 -5.28 26.55
N LYS A 632 12.03 -4.73 27.67
CA LYS A 632 12.32 -5.25 29.01
C LYS A 632 11.55 -6.53 29.37
N LYS A 633 10.55 -6.90 28.59
CA LYS A 633 9.74 -8.11 28.80
C LYS A 633 10.34 -9.26 27.99
N THR A 634 10.91 -10.25 28.69
CA THR A 634 11.70 -11.32 28.08
C THR A 634 10.96 -12.66 27.90
N LYS A 635 9.72 -12.78 28.41
CA LYS A 635 8.92 -14.02 28.34
C LYS A 635 8.58 -14.46 26.90
N ALA A 636 8.42 -13.49 25.99
CA ALA A 636 8.24 -13.71 24.55
C ALA A 636 8.85 -12.54 23.78
N ARG A 637 9.16 -12.73 22.51
CA ARG A 637 9.64 -11.64 21.65
C ARG A 637 8.49 -10.68 21.36
N SER A 638 8.73 -9.40 21.59
CA SER A 638 7.75 -8.36 21.33
C SER A 638 8.40 -7.18 20.63
N PHE A 639 7.75 -6.64 19.61
CA PHE A 639 8.25 -5.49 18.87
C PHE A 639 7.11 -4.55 18.52
N VAL A 640 7.42 -3.27 18.57
CA VAL A 640 6.53 -2.17 18.24
C VAL A 640 6.69 -1.86 16.77
N GLN A 641 5.58 -1.74 16.08
CA GLN A 641 5.55 -1.47 14.66
C GLN A 641 4.63 -0.29 14.36
N GLN A 642 5.10 0.58 13.50
CA GLN A 642 4.32 1.62 12.87
C GLN A 642 3.98 1.21 11.43
N GLN A 643 2.87 1.68 10.91
CA GLN A 643 2.45 1.37 9.55
C GLN A 643 3.23 2.24 8.56
N SER A 644 3.89 1.62 7.59
CA SER A 644 4.50 2.36 6.48
C SER A 644 3.45 2.92 5.53
N SER A 645 3.80 3.98 4.79
CA SER A 645 2.89 4.63 3.84
C SER A 645 2.63 3.78 2.60
N PHE A 646 3.64 3.06 2.12
CA PHE A 646 3.56 2.19 0.95
C PHE A 646 4.32 0.89 1.18
N GLY A 647 3.96 -0.12 0.39
CA GLY A 647 4.67 -1.39 0.36
C GLY A 647 4.53 -2.18 1.66
N GLY A 648 5.10 -3.32 1.71
CA GLY A 648 5.23 -4.15 2.88
C GLY A 648 3.94 -4.74 3.44
N ARG A 649 3.85 -6.05 3.45
CA ARG A 649 2.83 -6.73 4.26
C ARG A 649 3.00 -6.28 5.71
N ARG A 650 1.91 -5.91 6.37
CA ARG A 650 1.91 -5.52 7.79
C ARG A 650 2.76 -6.47 8.61
N GLY A 651 3.83 -5.97 9.22
CA GLY A 651 4.68 -6.76 10.12
C GLY A 651 6.01 -7.21 9.55
N SER A 652 6.38 -6.85 8.33
CA SER A 652 7.67 -7.20 7.75
C SER A 652 8.75 -6.18 8.11
N MET A 653 9.97 -6.68 8.30
CA MET A 653 11.15 -5.84 8.40
C MET A 653 11.57 -5.33 7.01
N PRO A 654 12.25 -4.19 6.89
CA PRO A 654 12.56 -3.57 5.60
C PRO A 654 13.47 -4.42 4.71
N VAL A 655 14.39 -5.17 5.29
CA VAL A 655 15.25 -6.09 4.54
C VAL A 655 14.66 -7.51 4.61
N GLN A 656 14.35 -8.07 3.43
CA GLN A 656 13.82 -9.43 3.28
C GLN A 656 14.63 -10.16 2.22
N TYR A 657 15.48 -11.07 2.67
CA TYR A 657 16.41 -11.84 1.85
C TYR A 657 16.05 -13.31 1.86
N VAL A 658 15.75 -13.88 0.70
CA VAL A 658 15.29 -15.26 0.53
C VAL A 658 16.46 -16.15 0.13
N ILE A 659 16.72 -17.18 0.91
CA ILE A 659 17.69 -18.23 0.59
C ILE A 659 16.90 -19.46 0.16
N GLN A 660 17.22 -19.99 -1.03
CA GLN A 660 16.57 -21.15 -1.61
C GLN A 660 17.55 -22.33 -1.68
N ALA A 661 17.06 -23.52 -1.37
CA ALA A 661 17.85 -24.74 -1.45
C ALA A 661 17.04 -25.90 -2.00
N THR A 662 17.74 -26.96 -2.39
CA THR A 662 17.14 -28.20 -2.92
C THR A 662 16.67 -29.16 -1.82
N SER A 663 17.15 -28.98 -0.58
CA SER A 663 16.74 -29.80 0.56
C SER A 663 16.73 -28.99 1.86
N ILE A 664 15.92 -29.44 2.82
CA ILE A 664 15.77 -28.79 4.12
C ILE A 664 17.02 -28.91 4.98
N GLU A 665 17.78 -30.01 4.84
CA GLU A 665 19.01 -30.25 5.60
C GLU A 665 20.09 -29.23 5.24
N LYS A 666 20.15 -28.80 3.96
CA LYS A 666 21.06 -27.75 3.54
C LYS A 666 20.73 -26.42 4.23
N LEU A 667 19.44 -26.04 4.25
CA LEU A 667 18.98 -24.84 4.97
C LEU A 667 19.28 -24.93 6.46
N GLN A 668 19.01 -26.08 7.08
CA GLN A 668 19.28 -26.30 8.51
C GLN A 668 20.76 -26.10 8.86
N LYS A 669 21.66 -26.47 7.97
CA LYS A 669 23.12 -26.35 8.17
C LYS A 669 23.60 -24.90 8.03
N VAL A 670 23.09 -24.16 7.03
CA VAL A 670 23.62 -22.86 6.63
C VAL A 670 22.98 -21.70 7.42
N LEU A 671 21.70 -21.78 7.74
CA LEU A 671 20.98 -20.70 8.39
C LEU A 671 21.58 -20.20 9.71
N PRO A 672 22.06 -21.05 10.64
CA PRO A 672 22.67 -20.59 11.90
C PRO A 672 23.91 -19.72 11.66
N GLU A 673 24.80 -20.14 10.73
CA GLU A 673 26.01 -19.39 10.41
C GLU A 673 25.67 -18.05 9.74
N PHE A 674 24.75 -18.07 8.78
CA PHE A 674 24.28 -16.86 8.10
C PHE A 674 23.68 -15.85 9.11
N LEU A 675 22.84 -16.30 10.02
CA LEU A 675 22.23 -15.45 11.04
C LEU A 675 23.27 -14.85 12.00
N VAL A 676 24.29 -15.60 12.39
CA VAL A 676 25.39 -15.08 13.22
C VAL A 676 26.09 -13.93 12.50
N ARG A 677 26.43 -14.10 11.21
CA ARG A 677 27.07 -13.04 10.40
C ARG A 677 26.19 -11.80 10.29
N VAL A 678 24.87 -11.98 10.09
CA VAL A 678 23.92 -10.86 10.03
C VAL A 678 23.84 -10.15 11.38
N HIS A 679 23.80 -10.88 12.50
CA HIS A 679 23.76 -10.28 13.84
C HIS A 679 25.04 -9.53 14.21
N ASP A 680 26.20 -10.00 13.75
CA ASP A 680 27.49 -9.36 14.02
C ASP A 680 27.73 -8.13 13.12
N ASN A 681 26.95 -7.95 12.08
CA ASN A 681 27.10 -6.83 11.16
C ASN A 681 26.40 -5.57 11.72
N PRO A 682 27.15 -4.43 11.86
CA PRO A 682 26.62 -3.20 12.43
C PRO A 682 25.51 -2.52 11.60
N THR A 683 25.29 -2.95 10.38
CA THR A 683 24.20 -2.44 9.51
C THR A 683 22.83 -2.89 9.99
N PHE A 684 22.77 -3.98 10.73
CA PHE A 684 21.51 -4.56 11.20
C PHE A 684 21.33 -4.38 12.71
N LYS A 685 20.15 -3.88 13.12
CA LYS A 685 19.77 -3.77 14.52
C LYS A 685 19.24 -5.10 15.08
N MET A 686 18.56 -5.87 14.24
CA MET A 686 17.99 -7.16 14.57
C MET A 686 17.75 -7.97 13.30
N ALA A 687 17.80 -9.28 13.41
CA ALA A 687 17.45 -10.19 12.32
C ALA A 687 16.64 -11.38 12.87
N ASP A 688 15.74 -11.91 12.04
CA ASP A 688 15.00 -13.14 12.32
C ASP A 688 14.82 -13.93 11.01
N VAL A 689 14.65 -15.25 11.13
CA VAL A 689 14.35 -16.12 10.00
C VAL A 689 12.96 -16.75 10.19
N ASP A 690 12.22 -16.90 9.13
CA ASP A 690 10.90 -17.51 9.15
C ASP A 690 10.97 -19.05 9.38
N LEU A 691 11.94 -19.73 8.75
CA LEU A 691 12.18 -21.16 8.89
C LEU A 691 12.95 -21.45 10.17
N LYS A 692 12.29 -22.07 11.15
CA LYS A 692 12.85 -22.41 12.46
C LYS A 692 12.82 -23.93 12.69
N PHE A 693 13.90 -24.49 13.20
CA PHE A 693 14.03 -25.93 13.50
C PHE A 693 13.91 -26.21 15.02
N SER A 694 13.01 -25.49 15.69
CA SER A 694 12.94 -25.51 17.17
C SER A 694 11.56 -25.86 17.72
N SER A 695 10.61 -26.28 16.87
CA SER A 695 9.30 -26.70 17.36
C SER A 695 9.39 -28.13 17.98
N PRO A 696 9.07 -28.30 19.26
CA PRO A 696 9.04 -29.63 19.84
C PRO A 696 7.92 -30.48 19.21
N GLU A 697 8.23 -31.67 18.80
CA GLU A 697 7.28 -32.66 18.30
C GLU A 697 7.50 -34.03 18.95
N VAL A 698 6.46 -34.84 18.97
CA VAL A 698 6.55 -36.25 19.35
C VAL A 698 6.29 -37.09 18.11
N ARG A 699 7.32 -37.82 17.64
CA ARG A 699 7.18 -38.78 16.55
C ARG A 699 6.63 -40.09 17.10
N VAL A 700 5.62 -40.63 16.43
CA VAL A 700 4.96 -41.88 16.77
C VAL A 700 5.40 -42.93 15.77
N ASN A 701 6.39 -43.74 16.14
CA ASN A 701 6.87 -44.83 15.30
C ASN A 701 6.03 -46.07 15.54
N ILE A 702 5.36 -46.57 14.50
CA ILE A 702 4.53 -47.77 14.58
C ILE A 702 5.42 -49.01 14.36
N ASN A 703 5.47 -49.90 15.37
CA ASN A 703 6.13 -51.19 15.22
C ASN A 703 5.24 -52.15 14.44
N ARG A 704 5.54 -52.33 13.13
CA ARG A 704 4.73 -53.12 12.22
C ARG A 704 4.67 -54.61 12.61
N ASP A 705 5.74 -55.16 13.13
CA ASP A 705 5.81 -56.58 13.53
C ASP A 705 4.92 -56.82 14.75
N LYS A 706 5.00 -55.94 15.79
CA LYS A 706 4.12 -55.99 16.93
C LYS A 706 2.66 -55.74 16.56
N ALA A 707 2.40 -54.76 15.72
CA ALA A 707 1.04 -54.46 15.24
C ALA A 707 0.45 -55.69 14.53
N GLY A 708 1.19 -56.28 13.59
CA GLY A 708 0.77 -57.50 12.89
C GLY A 708 0.55 -58.70 13.81
N SER A 709 1.45 -58.94 14.80
CA SER A 709 1.32 -60.06 15.74
C SER A 709 0.12 -59.90 16.68
N MET A 710 -0.32 -58.66 16.96
CA MET A 710 -1.49 -58.33 17.78
C MET A 710 -2.77 -58.17 16.95
N GLY A 711 -2.74 -58.46 15.63
CA GLY A 711 -3.89 -58.37 14.75
C GLY A 711 -4.41 -56.91 14.54
N THR A 712 -3.47 -55.93 14.54
CA THR A 712 -3.82 -54.52 14.32
C THR A 712 -3.13 -53.99 13.06
N SER A 713 -3.83 -53.15 12.29
CA SER A 713 -3.28 -52.53 11.09
C SER A 713 -2.67 -51.15 11.43
N VAL A 714 -1.68 -50.74 10.64
CA VAL A 714 -1.13 -49.35 10.70
C VAL A 714 -2.25 -48.31 10.54
N ARG A 715 -3.22 -48.60 9.71
CA ARG A 715 -4.37 -47.76 9.47
C ARG A 715 -5.24 -47.57 10.72
N SER A 716 -5.55 -48.65 11.43
CA SER A 716 -6.31 -48.62 12.69
C SER A 716 -5.62 -47.78 13.76
N VAL A 717 -4.27 -47.87 13.85
CA VAL A 717 -3.46 -47.03 14.73
C VAL A 717 -3.60 -45.53 14.36
N ALA A 718 -3.39 -45.24 13.06
CA ALA A 718 -3.44 -43.88 12.56
C ALA A 718 -4.82 -43.23 12.70
N GLU A 719 -5.90 -43.93 12.35
CA GLU A 719 -7.29 -43.45 12.47
C GLU A 719 -7.67 -43.25 13.95
N THR A 720 -7.23 -44.11 14.86
CA THR A 720 -7.50 -43.93 16.31
C THR A 720 -6.80 -42.68 16.86
N LEU A 721 -5.57 -42.41 16.48
CA LEU A 721 -4.87 -41.17 16.83
C LEU A 721 -5.53 -39.95 16.18
N GLN A 722 -5.89 -40.05 14.92
CA GLN A 722 -6.57 -38.98 14.17
C GLN A 722 -7.87 -38.56 14.85
N TYR A 723 -8.80 -39.47 15.07
CA TYR A 723 -10.11 -39.15 15.67
C TYR A 723 -10.03 -38.92 17.20
N GLY A 724 -8.97 -39.41 17.85
CA GLY A 724 -8.77 -39.15 19.27
C GLY A 724 -8.10 -37.82 19.59
N LEU A 725 -7.12 -37.38 18.79
CA LEU A 725 -6.25 -36.26 19.13
C LEU A 725 -6.37 -35.04 18.24
N SER A 726 -6.59 -35.22 16.92
CA SER A 726 -6.48 -34.11 15.97
C SER A 726 -7.64 -33.10 16.06
N GLY A 727 -8.75 -33.44 16.70
CA GLY A 727 -9.97 -32.62 16.62
C GLY A 727 -10.61 -32.66 15.23
N GLN A 728 -10.48 -33.78 14.54
CA GLN A 728 -11.09 -34.01 13.23
C GLN A 728 -12.61 -33.90 13.31
N ARG A 729 -13.20 -33.30 12.28
CA ARG A 729 -14.65 -33.26 12.12
C ARG A 729 -15.21 -34.67 11.92
N MET A 730 -16.19 -35.04 12.73
CA MET A 730 -16.88 -36.33 12.68
C MET A 730 -18.20 -36.29 11.89
N GLY A 731 -18.74 -35.08 11.68
CA GLY A 731 -20.01 -34.90 10.98
C GLY A 731 -20.47 -33.43 11.09
N TYR A 732 -21.75 -33.23 10.74
CA TYR A 732 -22.38 -31.91 10.86
C TYR A 732 -23.72 -32.06 11.58
N PHE A 733 -24.14 -30.98 12.27
CA PHE A 733 -25.51 -30.86 12.83
C PHE A 733 -26.08 -29.49 12.46
N TYR A 734 -27.39 -29.35 12.54
CA TYR A 734 -28.08 -28.11 12.21
C TYR A 734 -28.69 -27.48 13.45
N MET A 735 -28.46 -26.17 13.57
CA MET A 735 -29.03 -25.34 14.64
C MET A 735 -29.33 -23.95 14.07
N ASN A 736 -30.50 -23.39 14.37
CA ASN A 736 -30.92 -22.05 13.91
C ASN A 736 -30.79 -21.86 12.38
N GLY A 737 -31.09 -22.93 11.59
CA GLY A 737 -31.01 -22.89 10.12
C GLY A 737 -29.61 -22.92 9.53
N LYS A 738 -28.57 -23.04 10.35
CA LYS A 738 -27.18 -23.13 9.91
C LYS A 738 -26.56 -24.47 10.25
N GLN A 739 -25.57 -24.84 9.45
CA GLN A 739 -24.78 -26.08 9.57
C GLN A 739 -23.56 -25.84 10.43
N TYR A 740 -23.36 -26.67 11.46
CA TYR A 740 -22.22 -26.63 12.37
C TYR A 740 -21.52 -27.98 12.43
N GLU A 741 -20.24 -27.96 12.81
CA GLU A 741 -19.41 -29.16 12.88
C GLU A 741 -19.63 -29.98 14.16
N ILE A 742 -19.51 -31.28 14.08
CA ILE A 742 -19.38 -32.18 15.20
C ILE A 742 -17.92 -32.55 15.32
N ILE A 743 -17.27 -32.23 16.44
CA ILE A 743 -15.83 -32.41 16.65
C ILE A 743 -15.62 -33.28 17.87
N GLY A 744 -15.08 -34.49 17.67
CA GLY A 744 -14.69 -35.39 18.73
C GLY A 744 -13.21 -35.27 19.08
N GLN A 745 -12.91 -35.33 20.38
CA GLN A 745 -11.53 -35.28 20.83
C GLN A 745 -11.41 -35.85 22.25
N VAL A 746 -10.30 -36.51 22.56
CA VAL A 746 -9.98 -36.93 23.93
C VAL A 746 -9.91 -35.69 24.81
N ASN A 747 -10.43 -35.77 26.01
CA ASN A 747 -10.46 -34.67 26.94
C ASN A 747 -9.03 -34.16 27.27
N ARG A 748 -8.93 -32.85 27.63
CA ARG A 748 -7.63 -32.21 27.77
C ARG A 748 -6.77 -32.83 28.88
N GLN A 749 -7.36 -33.30 29.98
CA GLN A 749 -6.63 -33.85 31.09
C GLN A 749 -5.86 -35.13 30.75
N GLN A 750 -6.37 -35.90 29.79
CA GLN A 750 -5.79 -37.18 29.36
C GLN A 750 -4.92 -37.07 28.13
N ARG A 751 -4.77 -35.89 27.50
CA ARG A 751 -3.87 -35.60 26.37
C ARG A 751 -2.84 -34.51 26.65
N ASN A 752 -2.71 -34.10 27.90
CA ASN A 752 -1.74 -33.06 28.30
C ASN A 752 -0.31 -33.60 28.53
N THR A 753 -0.15 -34.91 28.55
CA THR A 753 1.14 -35.60 28.67
C THR A 753 1.24 -36.75 27.67
N PRO A 754 2.47 -37.17 27.26
CA PRO A 754 2.67 -38.35 26.41
C PRO A 754 2.11 -39.63 27.05
N THR A 755 2.17 -39.75 28.39
CA THR A 755 1.62 -40.87 29.15
C THR A 755 0.11 -40.99 28.99
N GLY A 756 -0.61 -39.88 28.99
CA GLY A 756 -2.07 -39.88 28.73
C GLY A 756 -2.44 -40.39 27.33
N VAL A 757 -1.64 -40.04 26.31
CA VAL A 757 -1.83 -40.53 24.94
C VAL A 757 -1.56 -42.03 24.85
N LYS A 758 -0.62 -42.56 25.59
CA LYS A 758 -0.30 -44.00 25.66
C LYS A 758 -1.47 -44.85 26.21
N SER A 759 -2.38 -44.23 26.98
CA SER A 759 -3.54 -44.91 27.57
C SER A 759 -4.71 -45.11 26.57
N ILE A 760 -4.59 -44.68 25.31
CA ILE A 760 -5.60 -44.90 24.27
C ILE A 760 -5.55 -46.38 23.82
N TYR A 761 -6.71 -46.94 23.56
CA TYR A 761 -6.83 -48.34 23.12
C TYR A 761 -7.31 -48.40 21.67
N ILE A 762 -6.84 -49.44 20.98
CA ILE A 762 -7.20 -49.76 19.58
C ILE A 762 -7.83 -51.12 19.58
N ARG A 763 -8.86 -51.35 18.74
CA ARG A 763 -9.45 -52.65 18.55
C ARG A 763 -8.66 -53.45 17.52
N ASN A 764 -8.32 -54.70 17.83
CA ASN A 764 -7.72 -55.63 16.89
C ASN A 764 -8.78 -56.34 16.03
N ASP A 765 -8.35 -57.12 15.03
CA ASP A 765 -9.22 -57.86 14.14
C ASP A 765 -10.04 -58.97 14.84
N GLN A 766 -9.67 -59.36 16.07
CA GLN A 766 -10.37 -60.32 16.91
C GLN A 766 -11.40 -59.62 17.86
N GLY A 767 -11.46 -58.27 17.82
CA GLY A 767 -12.36 -57.49 18.66
C GLY A 767 -11.82 -57.15 20.04
N GLU A 768 -10.57 -57.50 20.37
CA GLU A 768 -9.93 -57.19 21.63
C GLU A 768 -9.31 -55.81 21.67
N MET A 769 -9.21 -55.24 22.85
CA MET A 769 -8.63 -53.90 23.05
C MET A 769 -7.12 -54.00 23.35
N VAL A 770 -6.33 -53.42 22.42
CA VAL A 770 -4.87 -53.34 22.53
C VAL A 770 -4.48 -51.94 22.86
N GLN A 771 -3.68 -51.77 23.92
CA GLN A 771 -3.19 -50.47 24.32
C GLN A 771 -2.16 -49.92 23.31
N LEU A 772 -2.26 -48.64 22.96
CA LEU A 772 -1.41 -47.97 21.97
C LEU A 772 0.08 -48.09 22.27
N ASP A 773 0.48 -48.01 23.55
CA ASP A 773 1.88 -48.12 24.00
C ASP A 773 2.56 -49.46 23.64
N ASN A 774 1.76 -50.52 23.41
CA ASN A 774 2.28 -51.81 22.92
C ASN A 774 2.63 -51.80 21.46
N LEU A 775 2.08 -50.87 20.66
CA LEU A 775 2.15 -50.83 19.23
C LEU A 775 3.08 -49.75 18.68
N VAL A 776 3.34 -48.71 19.49
CA VAL A 776 4.07 -47.54 19.02
C VAL A 776 5.19 -47.14 20.02
N GLU A 777 6.18 -46.47 19.48
CA GLU A 777 7.24 -45.83 20.22
C GLU A 777 7.12 -44.31 20.05
N PHE A 778 7.13 -43.58 21.17
CA PHE A 778 7.09 -42.12 21.19
C PHE A 778 8.51 -41.59 21.31
N ILE A 779 8.96 -40.84 20.28
CA ILE A 779 10.30 -40.23 20.26
C ILE A 779 10.12 -38.72 20.26
N GLU A 780 10.68 -38.06 21.27
CA GLU A 780 10.75 -36.61 21.31
C GLU A 780 11.76 -36.12 20.27
N SER A 781 11.35 -35.14 19.43
CA SER A 781 12.12 -34.61 18.34
C SER A 781 11.84 -33.11 18.20
N VAL A 782 12.54 -32.46 17.30
CA VAL A 782 12.28 -31.08 16.91
C VAL A 782 12.06 -31.04 15.38
N ALA A 783 11.10 -30.26 14.96
CA ALA A 783 10.79 -30.09 13.56
C ALA A 783 10.48 -28.63 13.22
N PRO A 784 10.55 -28.22 11.95
CA PRO A 784 10.07 -26.91 11.54
C PRO A 784 8.53 -26.85 11.65
N PRO A 785 7.98 -25.86 12.35
CA PRO A 785 6.52 -25.69 12.48
C PRO A 785 5.86 -25.27 11.17
N LYS A 786 6.64 -24.69 10.27
CA LYS A 786 6.23 -24.26 8.93
C LYS A 786 7.34 -24.52 7.92
N LEU A 787 6.94 -24.90 6.72
CA LEU A 787 7.82 -25.03 5.57
C LEU A 787 7.42 -23.99 4.53
N TYR A 788 8.41 -23.39 3.89
CA TYR A 788 8.22 -22.33 2.92
C TYR A 788 8.82 -22.69 1.58
N HIS A 789 8.08 -22.41 0.51
CA HIS A 789 8.62 -22.46 -0.84
C HIS A 789 8.59 -21.07 -1.48
N TYR A 790 9.61 -20.77 -2.24
CA TYR A 790 9.67 -19.62 -3.13
C TYR A 790 10.02 -20.12 -4.54
N ASN A 791 9.10 -19.91 -5.49
CA ASN A 791 9.20 -20.43 -6.85
C ASN A 791 9.49 -21.95 -6.88
N ARG A 792 8.77 -22.72 -6.03
CA ARG A 792 8.87 -24.18 -5.86
C ARG A 792 10.16 -24.70 -5.20
N PHE A 793 11.08 -23.84 -4.82
CA PHE A 793 12.24 -24.26 -4.03
C PHE A 793 11.96 -24.08 -2.54
N LEU A 794 12.40 -25.04 -1.75
CA LEU A 794 12.45 -24.87 -0.30
C LEU A 794 13.22 -23.59 0.02
N SER A 795 12.67 -22.76 0.86
CA SER A 795 13.23 -21.44 1.13
C SER A 795 13.17 -21.06 2.60
N ALA A 796 14.07 -20.17 2.96
CA ALA A 796 14.05 -19.43 4.23
C ALA A 796 14.20 -17.95 3.94
N THR A 797 13.33 -17.13 4.53
CA THR A 797 13.40 -15.67 4.41
C THR A 797 14.02 -15.09 5.66
N ILE A 798 15.15 -14.45 5.51
CA ILE A 798 15.81 -13.67 6.54
C ILE A 798 15.26 -12.26 6.48
N SER A 799 14.64 -11.83 7.59
CA SER A 799 14.11 -10.48 7.76
C SER A 799 14.99 -9.72 8.73
N ALA A 800 15.47 -8.53 8.33
CA ALA A 800 16.34 -7.73 9.18
C ALA A 800 15.86 -6.27 9.26
N GLY A 801 15.97 -5.73 10.48
CA GLY A 801 15.78 -4.31 10.76
C GLY A 801 17.11 -3.58 10.67
N LEU A 802 17.10 -2.37 10.12
CA LEU A 802 18.29 -1.57 9.89
C LEU A 802 18.72 -0.80 11.16
N ALA A 803 20.01 -0.56 11.30
CA ALA A 803 20.56 0.34 12.30
C ALA A 803 20.24 1.81 11.93
N GLU A 804 20.33 2.70 12.91
CA GLU A 804 20.08 4.12 12.70
C GLU A 804 21.03 4.71 11.65
N GLY A 805 20.49 5.46 10.68
CA GLY A 805 21.25 6.03 9.56
C GLY A 805 21.59 5.05 8.43
N LYS A 806 21.11 3.79 8.48
CA LYS A 806 21.31 2.80 7.39
C LYS A 806 20.08 2.66 6.52
N THR A 807 20.30 2.40 5.24
CA THR A 807 19.26 2.32 4.21
C THR A 807 18.96 0.87 3.82
N ILE A 808 17.81 0.65 3.14
CA ILE A 808 17.49 -0.67 2.57
C ILE A 808 18.58 -1.11 1.59
N GLY A 809 19.13 -0.18 0.79
CA GLY A 809 20.23 -0.45 -0.13
C GLY A 809 21.47 -0.98 0.59
N ASP A 810 21.92 -0.28 1.66
CA ASP A 810 23.06 -0.72 2.47
C ASP A 810 22.82 -2.13 3.04
N GLY A 811 21.61 -2.38 3.52
CA GLY A 811 21.23 -3.68 4.05
C GLY A 811 21.27 -4.79 3.02
N LEU A 812 20.83 -4.54 1.80
CA LEU A 812 20.85 -5.52 0.72
C LEU A 812 22.28 -5.81 0.25
N ASP A 813 23.12 -4.78 0.12
CA ASP A 813 24.52 -4.94 -0.28
C ASP A 813 25.33 -5.73 0.75
N GLU A 814 25.04 -5.55 2.04
CA GLU A 814 25.66 -6.36 3.11
C GLU A 814 25.09 -7.80 3.13
N MET A 815 23.81 -8.01 2.87
CA MET A 815 23.25 -9.36 2.72
C MET A 815 23.85 -10.10 1.53
N ASP A 816 24.06 -9.43 0.39
CA ASP A 816 24.71 -10.02 -0.79
C ASP A 816 26.16 -10.43 -0.46
N LYS A 817 26.93 -9.60 0.26
CA LYS A 817 28.30 -9.95 0.71
C LYS A 817 28.31 -11.17 1.64
N ILE A 818 27.39 -11.18 2.64
CA ILE A 818 27.29 -12.32 3.56
C ILE A 818 26.90 -13.59 2.78
N ALA A 819 26.03 -13.47 1.77
CA ALA A 819 25.63 -14.58 0.94
C ALA A 819 26.82 -15.13 0.12
N GLU A 820 27.65 -14.28 -0.46
CA GLU A 820 28.86 -14.68 -1.17
C GLU A 820 29.89 -15.40 -0.26
N GLU A 821 29.96 -15.03 1.02
CA GLU A 821 30.87 -15.65 2.00
C GLU A 821 30.38 -17.00 2.54
N VAL A 822 29.05 -17.18 2.69
CA VAL A 822 28.46 -18.31 3.43
C VAL A 822 27.81 -19.35 2.52
N LEU A 823 27.25 -18.93 1.37
CA LEU A 823 26.50 -19.80 0.47
C LEU A 823 27.42 -20.33 -0.66
N ASP A 824 27.22 -21.59 -1.00
CA ASP A 824 27.84 -22.21 -2.18
C ASP A 824 26.93 -22.12 -3.42
N ASP A 825 27.41 -22.51 -4.57
CA ASP A 825 26.70 -22.46 -5.88
C ASP A 825 25.42 -23.32 -5.91
N THR A 826 25.14 -24.14 -4.88
CA THR A 826 23.94 -24.96 -4.80
C THR A 826 22.74 -24.21 -4.20
N PHE A 827 22.99 -23.05 -3.61
CA PHE A 827 21.95 -22.17 -3.11
C PHE A 827 21.60 -21.11 -4.17
N ARG A 828 20.39 -20.59 -4.06
CA ARG A 828 19.95 -19.44 -4.83
C ARG A 828 19.44 -18.39 -3.88
N THR A 829 19.59 -17.14 -4.25
CA THR A 829 19.08 -16.00 -3.49
C THR A 829 17.98 -15.28 -4.27
N ALA A 830 17.05 -14.72 -3.56
CA ALA A 830 15.99 -13.89 -4.11
C ALA A 830 15.61 -12.79 -3.10
N LEU A 831 14.89 -11.79 -3.54
CA LEU A 831 14.35 -10.74 -2.68
C LEU A 831 12.84 -10.89 -2.54
N ALA A 832 12.32 -10.52 -1.38
CA ALA A 832 10.89 -10.49 -1.13
C ALA A 832 10.45 -9.14 -0.54
N GLY A 833 9.15 -8.88 -0.55
CA GLY A 833 8.56 -7.69 0.05
C GLY A 833 9.23 -6.38 -0.36
N ASP A 834 9.45 -5.50 0.62
CA ASP A 834 9.99 -4.15 0.40
C ASP A 834 11.37 -4.15 -0.27
N SER A 835 12.20 -5.16 -0.03
CA SER A 835 13.51 -5.31 -0.65
C SER A 835 13.43 -5.52 -2.16
N LYS A 836 12.47 -6.35 -2.62
CA LYS A 836 12.21 -6.58 -4.05
C LYS A 836 11.69 -5.31 -4.70
N GLU A 837 10.70 -4.68 -4.09
CA GLU A 837 10.10 -3.43 -4.56
C GLU A 837 11.14 -2.30 -4.67
N PHE A 838 12.01 -2.17 -3.66
CA PHE A 838 13.08 -1.16 -3.64
C PHE A 838 14.05 -1.36 -4.81
N ARG A 839 14.52 -2.59 -5.05
CA ARG A 839 15.49 -2.88 -6.14
C ARG A 839 14.86 -2.64 -7.53
N GLU A 840 13.63 -3.04 -7.73
CA GLU A 840 12.90 -2.83 -8.99
C GLU A 840 12.58 -1.34 -9.22
N SER A 841 12.16 -0.62 -8.19
CA SER A 841 11.83 0.81 -8.27
C SER A 841 13.04 1.68 -8.57
N SER A 842 14.18 1.42 -7.92
CA SER A 842 15.40 2.22 -8.09
C SER A 842 15.92 2.20 -9.52
N SER A 843 15.89 1.04 -10.19
CA SER A 843 16.31 0.92 -11.58
C SER A 843 15.35 1.63 -12.55
N SER A 844 14.05 1.52 -12.31
CA SER A 844 13.01 2.14 -13.13
C SER A 844 13.02 3.67 -13.06
N LEU A 845 13.25 4.24 -11.87
CA LEU A 845 13.35 5.70 -11.68
C LEU A 845 14.56 6.29 -12.37
N LEU A 846 15.73 5.65 -12.29
CA LEU A 846 16.93 6.09 -13.02
C LEU A 846 16.71 6.06 -14.53
N PHE A 847 16.09 5.01 -15.06
CA PHE A 847 15.72 4.91 -16.46
C PHE A 847 14.80 6.06 -16.89
N ALA A 848 13.74 6.33 -16.11
CA ALA A 848 12.80 7.41 -16.38
C ALA A 848 13.49 8.78 -16.37
N PHE A 849 14.41 9.00 -15.43
CA PHE A 849 15.18 10.23 -15.32
C PHE A 849 16.05 10.47 -16.55
N ILE A 850 16.82 9.46 -16.98
CA ILE A 850 17.69 9.55 -18.18
C ILE A 850 16.83 9.76 -19.43
N LEU A 851 15.73 9.01 -19.57
CA LEU A 851 14.83 9.14 -20.71
C LEU A 851 14.18 10.53 -20.77
N ALA A 852 13.80 11.11 -19.60
CA ALA A 852 13.29 12.48 -19.54
C ALA A 852 14.31 13.49 -20.03
N LEU A 853 15.57 13.39 -19.61
CA LEU A 853 16.65 14.27 -20.08
C LEU A 853 16.86 14.17 -21.60
N VAL A 854 16.87 12.95 -22.14
CA VAL A 854 17.03 12.72 -23.59
C VAL A 854 15.85 13.29 -24.37
N LEU A 855 14.62 13.03 -23.93
CA LEU A 855 13.42 13.53 -24.60
C LEU A 855 13.37 15.06 -24.61
N ILE A 856 13.65 15.69 -23.47
CA ILE A 856 13.69 17.16 -23.40
C ILE A 856 14.75 17.72 -24.32
N TYR A 857 15.95 17.14 -24.32
CA TYR A 857 17.02 17.57 -25.22
C TYR A 857 16.61 17.47 -26.68
N LEU A 858 15.99 16.37 -27.12
CA LEU A 858 15.54 16.17 -28.48
C LEU A 858 14.40 17.13 -28.88
N ILE A 859 13.44 17.34 -27.98
CA ILE A 859 12.33 18.29 -28.21
C ILE A 859 12.86 19.71 -28.37
N LEU A 860 13.77 20.12 -27.47
CA LEU A 860 14.38 21.44 -27.55
C LEU A 860 15.27 21.56 -28.79
N ALA A 861 16.00 20.52 -29.21
CA ALA A 861 16.79 20.53 -30.42
C ALA A 861 15.93 20.72 -31.69
N ALA A 862 14.79 20.02 -31.76
CA ALA A 862 13.83 20.19 -32.83
C ALA A 862 13.20 21.58 -32.84
N GLN A 863 12.92 22.15 -31.68
CA GLN A 863 12.30 23.45 -31.53
C GLN A 863 13.24 24.60 -31.89
N PHE A 864 14.48 24.56 -31.42
CA PHE A 864 15.45 25.61 -31.67
C PHE A 864 16.22 25.43 -32.99
N GLU A 865 15.96 24.34 -33.72
CA GLU A 865 16.74 23.96 -34.92
C GLU A 865 18.25 24.00 -34.66
N SER A 866 18.66 23.60 -33.43
CA SER A 866 20.03 23.70 -32.93
C SER A 866 20.29 22.59 -31.90
N PHE A 867 21.45 21.93 -32.01
CA PHE A 867 21.89 20.99 -30.97
C PHE A 867 22.70 21.67 -29.83
N LYS A 868 23.08 22.94 -30.01
CA LYS A 868 23.86 23.69 -29.01
C LYS A 868 22.96 24.41 -27.98
N ASP A 869 21.88 25.02 -28.43
CA ASP A 869 20.95 25.77 -27.56
C ASP A 869 20.28 24.88 -26.50
N PRO A 870 19.80 23.65 -26.81
CA PRO A 870 19.32 22.72 -25.80
C PRO A 870 20.34 22.37 -24.73
N PHE A 871 21.61 22.19 -25.10
CA PHE A 871 22.69 21.92 -24.17
C PHE A 871 22.86 23.04 -23.14
N ILE A 872 22.75 24.30 -23.59
CA ILE A 872 22.82 25.47 -22.70
C ILE A 872 21.65 25.46 -21.69
N ILE A 873 20.46 25.12 -22.15
CA ILE A 873 19.26 25.04 -21.30
C ILE A 873 19.38 23.88 -20.31
N MET A 874 19.85 22.71 -20.74
CA MET A 874 19.98 21.54 -19.89
C MET A 874 21.00 21.69 -18.75
N LEU A 875 21.95 22.63 -18.85
CA LEU A 875 22.86 22.95 -17.75
C LEU A 875 22.14 23.54 -16.51
N THR A 876 20.90 23.98 -16.67
CA THR A 876 20.08 24.44 -15.53
C THR A 876 19.63 23.29 -14.62
N VAL A 877 19.55 22.06 -15.17
CA VAL A 877 19.06 20.88 -14.44
C VAL A 877 20.00 20.49 -13.28
N PRO A 878 21.34 20.32 -13.48
CA PRO A 878 22.23 20.06 -12.35
C PRO A 878 22.17 21.13 -11.25
N LEU A 879 21.98 22.40 -11.62
CA LEU A 879 21.86 23.49 -10.63
C LEU A 879 20.61 23.30 -9.75
N ALA A 880 19.53 22.83 -10.34
CA ALA A 880 18.30 22.55 -9.60
C ALA A 880 18.42 21.32 -8.70
N ILE A 881 19.02 20.25 -9.20
CA ILE A 881 19.23 19.03 -8.40
C ILE A 881 20.13 19.34 -7.19
N ALA A 882 21.23 20.08 -7.38
CA ALA A 882 22.08 20.50 -6.28
C ALA A 882 21.28 21.31 -5.22
N GLY A 883 20.43 22.24 -5.68
CA GLY A 883 19.56 23.01 -4.80
C GLY A 883 18.58 22.13 -4.02
N ALA A 884 17.93 21.18 -4.67
CA ALA A 884 17.03 20.22 -4.02
C ALA A 884 17.76 19.41 -2.95
N LEU A 885 18.90 18.82 -3.27
CA LEU A 885 19.69 18.02 -2.34
C LEU A 885 20.22 18.82 -1.15
N ILE A 886 20.66 20.07 -1.37
CA ILE A 886 21.10 20.96 -0.29
C ILE A 886 19.95 21.21 0.70
N PHE A 887 18.77 21.58 0.20
CA PHE A 887 17.63 21.84 1.07
C PHE A 887 17.16 20.57 1.78
N MET A 888 17.14 19.41 1.12
CA MET A 888 16.80 18.13 1.75
C MET A 888 17.80 17.78 2.86
N TYR A 889 19.11 17.93 2.62
CA TYR A 889 20.14 17.64 3.61
C TYR A 889 20.01 18.50 4.87
N TYR A 890 19.80 19.82 4.73
CA TYR A 890 19.65 20.71 5.87
C TYR A 890 18.29 20.63 6.58
N SER A 891 17.31 20.02 5.95
CA SER A 891 15.97 19.78 6.53
C SER A 891 15.77 18.35 7.04
N ASP A 892 16.83 17.52 7.10
CA ASP A 892 16.80 16.12 7.50
C ASP A 892 15.76 15.28 6.74
N ILE A 893 15.58 15.57 5.44
CA ILE A 893 14.62 14.87 4.59
C ILE A 893 15.34 13.75 3.83
N THR A 894 14.77 12.56 3.87
CA THR A 894 15.30 11.37 3.20
C THR A 894 15.07 11.39 1.69
N MET A 895 15.93 10.68 0.96
CA MET A 895 15.72 10.38 -0.46
C MET A 895 14.63 9.32 -0.57
N ASN A 896 13.42 9.72 -0.87
CA ASN A 896 12.27 8.84 -1.00
C ASN A 896 11.54 9.10 -2.32
N ILE A 897 10.55 8.27 -2.60
CA ILE A 897 9.77 8.35 -3.84
C ILE A 897 9.21 9.77 -4.09
N PHE A 898 8.73 10.49 -3.07
CA PHE A 898 8.16 11.82 -3.22
C PHE A 898 9.23 12.88 -3.53
N SER A 899 10.37 12.84 -2.83
CA SER A 899 11.49 13.75 -3.10
C SER A 899 12.09 13.50 -4.48
N GLN A 900 12.20 12.25 -4.92
CA GLN A 900 12.70 11.90 -6.26
C GLN A 900 11.79 12.42 -7.37
N ILE A 901 10.45 12.36 -7.18
CA ILE A 901 9.51 12.98 -8.13
C ILE A 901 9.65 14.49 -8.14
N GLY A 902 9.82 15.11 -6.97
CA GLY A 902 10.12 16.52 -6.88
C GLY A 902 11.36 16.87 -7.72
N ILE A 903 12.42 16.07 -7.67
CA ILE A 903 13.63 16.23 -8.47
C ILE A 903 13.36 16.04 -9.97
N ILE A 904 12.60 15.04 -10.37
CA ILE A 904 12.23 14.83 -11.79
C ILE A 904 11.41 16.02 -12.30
N MET A 905 10.47 16.51 -11.52
CA MET A 905 9.68 17.70 -11.86
C MET A 905 10.52 18.94 -12.09
N LEU A 906 11.58 19.13 -11.29
CA LEU A 906 12.48 20.28 -11.46
C LEU A 906 13.10 20.36 -12.84
N ILE A 907 13.31 19.24 -13.55
CA ILE A 907 13.86 19.24 -14.91
C ILE A 907 13.00 20.11 -15.83
N GLY A 908 11.69 19.91 -15.82
CA GLY A 908 10.75 20.69 -16.63
C GLY A 908 10.56 22.13 -16.17
N LEU A 909 10.46 22.34 -14.85
CA LEU A 909 10.25 23.65 -14.24
C LEU A 909 11.42 24.61 -14.52
N VAL A 910 12.64 24.12 -14.35
CA VAL A 910 13.84 24.96 -14.46
C VAL A 910 14.24 25.18 -15.92
N ALA A 911 14.05 24.17 -16.77
CA ALA A 911 14.29 24.32 -18.22
C ALA A 911 13.50 25.49 -18.82
N LYS A 912 12.30 25.79 -18.31
CA LYS A 912 11.46 26.89 -18.74
C LYS A 912 12.16 28.26 -18.65
N ASN A 913 12.87 28.54 -17.56
CA ASN A 913 13.59 29.79 -17.39
C ASN A 913 14.71 29.92 -18.43
N GLY A 914 15.43 28.83 -18.68
CA GLY A 914 16.47 28.76 -19.73
C GLY A 914 15.88 28.95 -21.13
N ILE A 915 14.74 28.30 -21.45
CA ILE A 915 14.02 28.43 -22.72
C ILE A 915 13.66 29.89 -22.99
N LEU A 916 13.07 30.58 -22.02
CA LEU A 916 12.65 31.97 -22.18
C LEU A 916 13.83 32.93 -22.46
N ILE A 917 14.97 32.73 -21.80
CA ILE A 917 16.17 33.55 -22.01
C ILE A 917 16.77 33.28 -23.39
N VAL A 918 16.97 32.02 -23.77
CA VAL A 918 17.61 31.60 -25.03
C VAL A 918 16.73 31.94 -26.22
N GLU A 919 15.43 31.69 -26.18
CA GLU A 919 14.48 32.02 -27.24
C GLU A 919 14.48 33.54 -27.55
N PHE A 920 14.41 34.34 -26.48
CA PHE A 920 14.38 35.78 -26.65
C PHE A 920 15.73 36.33 -27.12
N ALA A 921 16.85 35.73 -26.70
CA ALA A 921 18.18 36.09 -27.22
C ALA A 921 18.29 35.73 -28.71
N ASN A 922 17.76 34.60 -29.14
CA ASN A 922 17.75 34.19 -30.53
C ASN A 922 16.90 35.14 -31.38
N GLN A 923 15.71 35.54 -30.93
CA GLN A 923 14.87 36.53 -31.60
C GLN A 923 15.54 37.88 -31.74
N LYS A 924 16.31 38.31 -30.71
CA LYS A 924 17.11 39.55 -30.75
C LYS A 924 18.27 39.47 -31.74
N GLN A 925 18.96 38.35 -31.85
CA GLN A 925 20.00 38.14 -32.88
C GLN A 925 19.37 38.20 -34.29
N GLU A 926 18.22 37.55 -34.52
CA GLU A 926 17.49 37.58 -35.78
C GLU A 926 17.02 38.98 -36.16
N SER A 927 16.82 39.88 -35.18
CA SER A 927 16.53 41.31 -35.41
C SER A 927 17.78 42.17 -35.70
N GLY A 928 19.00 41.57 -35.62
CA GLY A 928 20.25 42.21 -35.96
C GLY A 928 21.12 42.67 -34.79
N GLU A 929 20.79 42.35 -33.54
CA GLU A 929 21.68 42.62 -32.38
C GLU A 929 22.87 41.64 -32.36
N SER A 930 24.06 42.12 -31.89
CA SER A 930 25.20 41.22 -31.70
C SER A 930 24.89 40.16 -30.61
N LYS A 931 25.47 38.98 -30.68
CA LYS A 931 25.26 37.86 -29.74
C LYS A 931 25.36 38.29 -28.28
N MET A 932 26.37 39.14 -27.95
CA MET A 932 26.57 39.60 -26.57
C MET A 932 25.51 40.61 -26.12
N GLU A 933 25.12 41.51 -27.00
CA GLU A 933 24.08 42.49 -26.74
C GLU A 933 22.71 41.85 -26.69
N ALA A 934 22.44 40.91 -27.59
CA ALA A 934 21.18 40.13 -27.62
C ALA A 934 20.94 39.37 -26.33
N ILE A 935 21.94 38.63 -25.84
CA ILE A 935 21.78 37.89 -24.57
C ILE A 935 21.66 38.81 -23.38
N LYS A 936 22.39 39.94 -23.31
CA LYS A 936 22.27 40.92 -22.26
C LYS A 936 20.86 41.56 -22.26
N SER A 937 20.43 42.04 -23.43
CA SER A 937 19.10 42.65 -23.62
C SER A 937 17.96 41.69 -23.27
N ALA A 938 18.09 40.43 -23.72
CA ALA A 938 17.11 39.38 -23.41
C ALA A 938 17.01 39.10 -21.92
N SER A 939 18.17 38.92 -21.24
CA SER A 939 18.22 38.64 -19.80
C SER A 939 17.60 39.77 -18.96
N LEU A 940 17.86 41.02 -19.31
CA LEU A 940 17.28 42.17 -18.61
C LEU A 940 15.76 42.27 -18.82
N GLN A 941 15.28 42.06 -20.05
CA GLN A 941 13.84 42.13 -20.35
C GLN A 941 13.06 40.97 -19.72
N ARG A 942 13.68 39.79 -19.56
CA ARG A 942 13.05 38.60 -18.98
C ARG A 942 13.24 38.45 -17.48
N LEU A 943 14.01 39.33 -16.83
CA LEU A 943 14.23 39.29 -15.38
C LEU A 943 12.91 39.28 -14.59
N ARG A 944 12.03 40.25 -14.86
CA ARG A 944 10.77 40.40 -14.14
C ARG A 944 9.80 39.23 -14.37
N PRO A 945 9.50 38.78 -15.62
CA PRO A 945 8.73 37.56 -15.86
C PRO A 945 9.27 36.34 -15.14
N ILE A 946 10.59 36.06 -15.23
CA ILE A 946 11.22 34.89 -14.61
C ILE A 946 11.08 34.94 -13.10
N LEU A 947 11.37 36.09 -12.47
CA LEU A 947 11.20 36.24 -11.03
C LEU A 947 9.74 36.09 -10.60
N MET A 948 8.80 36.67 -11.37
CA MET A 948 7.37 36.57 -11.06
C MET A 948 6.90 35.13 -11.09
N THR A 949 7.24 34.39 -12.15
CA THR A 949 6.83 32.98 -12.27
C THR A 949 7.52 32.10 -11.22
N SER A 950 8.83 32.24 -11.04
CA SER A 950 9.57 31.43 -10.06
C SER A 950 9.12 31.69 -8.62
N VAL A 951 8.93 32.94 -8.22
CA VAL A 951 8.44 33.29 -6.88
C VAL A 951 6.98 32.84 -6.70
N SER A 952 6.15 32.95 -7.75
CA SER A 952 4.77 32.47 -7.71
C SER A 952 4.71 30.96 -7.51
N THR A 953 5.56 30.20 -8.22
CA THR A 953 5.65 28.73 -8.07
C THR A 953 6.20 28.36 -6.69
N ILE A 954 7.29 29.00 -6.23
CA ILE A 954 7.89 28.72 -4.92
C ILE A 954 6.89 28.98 -3.79
N LEU A 955 6.19 30.11 -3.79
CA LEU A 955 5.21 30.43 -2.77
C LEU A 955 3.90 29.68 -2.93
N GLY A 956 3.53 29.26 -4.15
CA GLY A 956 2.43 28.35 -4.38
C GLY A 956 2.71 26.94 -3.84
N LEU A 957 3.98 26.52 -3.75
CA LEU A 957 4.39 25.25 -3.17
C LEU A 957 4.77 25.33 -1.68
N LEU A 958 4.88 26.54 -1.14
CA LEU A 958 5.26 26.74 0.27
C LEU A 958 4.35 25.99 1.25
N PRO A 959 3.01 25.97 1.10
CA PRO A 959 2.15 25.20 1.98
C PRO A 959 2.47 23.71 2.01
N LEU A 960 3.02 23.13 0.91
CA LEU A 960 3.49 21.74 0.91
C LEU A 960 4.72 21.53 1.80
N ALA A 961 5.68 22.46 1.75
CA ALA A 961 6.94 22.32 2.50
C ALA A 961 6.77 22.57 4.01
N ILE A 962 5.72 23.30 4.42
CA ILE A 962 5.39 23.56 5.81
C ILE A 962 4.12 22.84 6.28
N ALA A 963 3.73 21.82 5.54
CA ALA A 963 2.51 21.07 5.82
C ALA A 963 2.52 20.49 7.25
N THR A 964 1.35 20.46 7.88
CA THR A 964 1.10 19.85 9.19
C THR A 964 -0.05 18.84 9.06
N GLY A 965 -0.32 18.07 10.11
CA GLY A 965 -1.43 17.13 10.13
C GLY A 965 -1.11 15.79 9.44
N GLU A 966 -2.15 15.06 9.09
CA GLU A 966 -2.05 13.72 8.49
C GLU A 966 -1.50 13.78 7.06
N GLY A 967 -0.56 12.89 6.72
CA GLY A 967 0.12 12.86 5.41
C GLY A 967 1.11 14.01 5.18
N ALA A 968 1.54 14.71 6.23
CA ALA A 968 2.42 15.86 6.11
C ALA A 968 3.81 15.52 5.57
N ASN A 969 4.43 14.43 6.01
CA ASN A 969 5.81 14.07 5.67
C ASN A 969 6.01 13.84 4.16
N GLN A 970 5.03 13.26 3.48
CA GLN A 970 5.04 13.10 2.02
C GLN A 970 5.03 14.44 1.30
N ARG A 971 4.18 15.37 1.78
CA ARG A 971 4.05 16.73 1.23
C ARG A 971 5.33 17.52 1.44
N ILE A 972 5.89 17.48 2.65
CA ILE A 972 7.13 18.18 3.03
C ILE A 972 8.30 17.69 2.17
N ALA A 973 8.47 16.38 1.98
CA ALA A 973 9.56 15.82 1.21
C ALA A 973 9.56 16.35 -0.25
N MET A 974 8.41 16.31 -0.90
CA MET A 974 8.25 16.79 -2.27
C MET A 974 8.36 18.32 -2.36
N GLY A 975 7.66 19.05 -1.46
CA GLY A 975 7.64 20.51 -1.44
C GLY A 975 9.04 21.10 -1.23
N THR A 976 9.80 20.57 -0.28
CA THR A 976 11.16 21.01 0.04
C THR A 976 12.13 20.76 -1.11
N ALA A 977 12.08 19.59 -1.74
CA ALA A 977 12.91 19.27 -2.89
C ALA A 977 12.66 20.27 -4.04
N VAL A 978 11.39 20.53 -4.37
CA VAL A 978 11.04 21.44 -5.48
C VAL A 978 11.38 22.90 -5.14
N ILE A 979 11.05 23.36 -3.96
CA ILE A 979 11.36 24.75 -3.53
C ILE A 979 12.85 24.99 -3.49
N GLY A 980 13.64 24.08 -2.88
CA GLY A 980 15.09 24.18 -2.80
C GLY A 980 15.74 24.22 -4.18
N GLY A 981 15.31 23.30 -5.06
CA GLY A 981 15.78 23.26 -6.43
C GLY A 981 15.42 24.52 -7.24
N MET A 982 14.18 25.00 -7.12
CA MET A 982 13.73 26.23 -7.79
C MET A 982 14.47 27.49 -7.31
N LEU A 983 14.67 27.63 -6.01
CA LEU A 983 15.38 28.78 -5.41
C LEU A 983 16.80 28.89 -5.96
N VAL A 984 17.57 27.82 -5.80
CA VAL A 984 18.99 27.79 -6.22
C VAL A 984 19.12 27.92 -7.73
N SER A 985 18.30 27.16 -8.48
CA SER A 985 18.37 27.21 -9.94
C SER A 985 17.94 28.54 -10.53
N THR A 986 16.88 29.17 -10.04
CA THR A 986 16.42 30.45 -10.57
C THR A 986 17.51 31.51 -10.42
N PHE A 987 18.15 31.55 -9.26
CA PHE A 987 19.23 32.50 -9.02
C PHE A 987 20.44 32.22 -9.94
N LEU A 988 20.90 30.98 -10.01
CA LEU A 988 22.09 30.62 -10.79
C LEU A 988 21.84 30.69 -12.31
N THR A 989 20.65 30.31 -12.78
CA THR A 989 20.28 30.34 -14.20
C THR A 989 20.36 31.75 -14.79
N MET A 990 19.97 32.78 -14.03
CA MET A 990 20.04 34.17 -14.48
C MET A 990 21.47 34.65 -14.82
N TYR A 991 22.51 33.98 -14.31
CA TYR A 991 23.91 34.29 -14.59
C TYR A 991 24.59 33.25 -15.48
N ILE A 992 24.37 31.96 -15.23
CA ILE A 992 25.05 30.87 -15.89
C ILE A 992 24.58 30.72 -17.33
N VAL A 993 23.26 30.76 -17.59
CA VAL A 993 22.74 30.63 -18.96
C VAL A 993 23.24 31.74 -19.88
N PRO A 994 23.21 33.05 -19.51
CA PRO A 994 23.79 34.10 -20.34
C PRO A 994 25.29 33.93 -20.61
N ALA A 995 26.03 33.50 -19.56
CA ALA A 995 27.47 33.28 -19.73
C ALA A 995 27.77 32.14 -20.70
N ILE A 996 27.14 30.99 -20.54
CA ILE A 996 27.32 29.81 -21.38
C ILE A 996 26.82 30.07 -22.81
N TYR A 997 25.68 30.77 -22.96
CA TYR A 997 25.15 31.17 -24.27
C TYR A 997 26.19 31.99 -25.04
N SER A 998 26.89 32.93 -24.40
CA SER A 998 27.92 33.72 -25.01
C SER A 998 29.09 32.90 -25.55
N TYR A 999 29.37 31.70 -25.00
CA TYR A 999 30.43 30.79 -25.48
C TYR A 999 29.95 29.84 -26.58
N ILE A 1000 28.80 29.16 -26.35
CA ILE A 1000 28.40 27.96 -27.12
C ILE A 1000 27.44 28.26 -28.27
N SER A 1001 26.50 29.22 -28.10
CA SER A 1001 25.46 29.49 -29.10
C SER A 1001 26.04 29.93 -30.44
N THR A 1002 25.37 29.58 -31.52
CA THR A 1002 25.74 30.00 -32.91
C THR A 1002 25.27 31.42 -33.16
N GLU A 1003 26.06 32.18 -33.90
CA GLU A 1003 25.64 33.46 -34.44
C GLU A 1003 24.56 33.24 -35.51
N ARG A 1004 23.41 33.94 -35.41
CA ARG A 1004 22.32 33.87 -36.36
C ARG A 1004 22.35 35.08 -37.25
N GLU A 1005 22.19 34.85 -38.56
CA GLU A 1005 22.06 35.91 -39.54
C GLU A 1005 20.71 36.62 -39.45
N LYS A 1006 20.68 37.89 -39.83
CA LYS A 1006 19.46 38.69 -39.88
C LYS A 1006 18.46 38.05 -40.85
N ARG A 1007 17.29 37.69 -40.38
CA ARG A 1007 16.19 37.22 -41.22
C ARG A 1007 15.69 38.42 -42.09
N GLU A 1008 15.89 38.40 -43.38
CA GLU A 1008 15.21 39.30 -44.30
C GLU A 1008 13.73 38.90 -44.30
N GLU A 1009 12.83 39.85 -43.92
CA GLU A 1009 11.39 39.64 -43.90
C GLU A 1009 10.81 39.37 -45.31
#